data_8cd591c746c96dcbabd078108d095c34
#
_entry.id   8cd591c746c96dcbabd078108d095c34
#
_cell.length_a   1.000
_cell.length_b   1.000
_cell.length_c   1.000
_cell.angle_alpha   90.00
_cell.angle_beta   90.00
_cell.angle_gamma   90.00
#
_symmetry.space_group_name_H-M   'P 1'
#
loop_
_entity.id
_entity.type
_entity.pdbx_description
1 polymer ?
#
loop_
_entity_poly.entity_id
_entity_poly.type
_entity_poly.pdbx_seq_one_letter_code
_entity_poly.pdbx_strand_id
1 'polypeptide(L)'
;MAVLMLLAGHRAAFAFQAHALQADTVKTDTVVTDTVKVKTDSVAVAKKPDKHKCCDDTTVTNHDTPYHKLVKKGGSVEEGMFRVRHIEKKWYWEVPDNMMGRLMLSVTRLVNVPQGFDKLPGEELSHNSIYFEKRDTSTLLIRSYARSQVADPDDDIAVLVDRSTVDPIVMALSIIGQNPKNGDHLVEVTPLLTGDNAIAGFSNASKTTAGIGGPKTDRCFVDTVMTFPTNLEISTLRTYAASGRLGNTPAGRSGDVTLSLNTSIVLLPENPMQPRLEDERVGYFVNNITKFEDEAQSSHHAIISRYRLEPKDPKAYAAGKLVEPKKQIVYYIDPATPKKWIPYLKQGVDDWNAAFEAAGFKNAIVAKEVPADGSISPDDARYSFIRYLPSETENAYGPRIVDPRSGEIIEAHVCWYHNVMNLVRKWYIVQCGPLDKRAQKMKLDDKLMGQLIRFVSSHEVGHTLGLRHNMISSSFTPVEKLRDKAWVEQHGHTVSIMDYARFNYVAQPEDKIGEKGLFPRIGDYDKWAIQWGYQYRPEFKNPYDEKKALRAQVTAKLKARPDMSYVGDEGRGQDPRSQTESLGDNNMKASTYGIKNLQRVMQNLEQWTEQPDGQYDDLQEMHRAVRQQYQRYTNHVLRNILGRMHNTVPGMKPNDRVPKAVQKEAIQWLGDYVLEPQLWLYPQSIEDKIGVDAEDDLLSIARTDLSYLLSASMLANQYKDGVYPIGEYFADVFATVWKPLNNKEEKRNSFRRQLQRSYITQLDRILNPQPQTSGSMVTASTSLNAAANSDAILFAEQHLDTVEDYLKQQPQDGSLNALHYKNLLLRIKKMREKYESGK
;
A
#
# COMPACT_ATOMS: atom_id res chain seq x y z
N MET A 1 5.81 -15.74 -10.06
CA MET A 1 5.35 -16.32 -8.78
C MET A 1 5.61 -15.43 -7.56
N ALA A 2 6.50 -14.48 -7.62
CA ALA A 2 6.79 -13.55 -6.50
C ALA A 2 5.85 -12.31 -6.42
N VAL A 3 5.14 -11.97 -7.47
CA VAL A 3 4.22 -10.82 -7.53
C VAL A 3 2.85 -11.12 -6.90
N LEU A 4 2.47 -12.39 -6.75
CA LEU A 4 1.19 -12.77 -6.15
C LEU A 4 1.21 -12.77 -4.59
N MET A 5 2.37 -12.71 -3.96
CA MET A 5 2.45 -12.69 -2.49
C MET A 5 2.35 -11.29 -1.88
N LEU A 6 2.59 -10.23 -2.63
CA LEU A 6 2.46 -8.84 -2.14
C LEU A 6 1.02 -8.36 -2.05
N LEU A 7 0.09 -8.96 -2.81
CA LEU A 7 -1.36 -8.66 -2.72
C LEU A 7 -2.08 -9.47 -1.62
N ALA A 8 -1.49 -10.57 -1.14
CA ALA A 8 -2.08 -11.37 -0.08
C ALA A 8 -1.83 -10.81 1.33
N GLY A 9 -0.76 -10.04 1.54
CA GLY A 9 -0.41 -9.46 2.84
C GLY A 9 -1.37 -8.35 3.32
N HIS A 10 -2.00 -7.63 2.40
CA HIS A 10 -2.95 -6.56 2.75
C HIS A 10 -4.38 -7.04 3.07
N ARG A 11 -4.72 -8.29 2.76
CA ARG A 11 -6.05 -8.85 3.04
C ARG A 11 -6.17 -9.53 4.41
N ALA A 12 -5.08 -9.89 5.05
CA ALA A 12 -5.11 -10.58 6.34
C ALA A 12 -5.46 -9.68 7.53
N ALA A 13 -5.35 -8.35 7.39
CA ALA A 13 -5.70 -7.41 8.46
C ALA A 13 -7.18 -7.00 8.48
N PHE A 14 -7.96 -7.30 7.41
CA PHE A 14 -9.38 -6.92 7.31
C PHE A 14 -10.38 -8.08 7.34
N ALA A 15 -9.91 -9.33 7.44
CA ALA A 15 -10.78 -10.52 7.32
C ALA A 15 -11.40 -11.00 8.64
N PHE A 16 -11.29 -10.28 9.76
CA PHE A 16 -11.78 -10.72 11.06
C PHE A 16 -13.03 -9.97 11.57
N GLN A 17 -13.78 -9.28 10.73
CA GLN A 17 -15.05 -8.66 11.15
C GLN A 17 -16.17 -8.81 10.12
N ALA A 18 -16.53 -10.03 9.79
CA ALA A 18 -17.77 -10.30 9.06
C ALA A 18 -18.39 -11.60 9.55
N HIS A 19 -18.92 -11.61 10.77
CA HIS A 19 -19.96 -12.56 11.16
C HIS A 19 -20.94 -11.91 12.13
N ALA A 20 -22.20 -12.08 11.75
CA ALA A 20 -23.44 -11.84 12.46
C ALA A 20 -24.07 -10.45 12.28
N LEU A 21 -24.94 -10.38 11.28
CA LEU A 21 -26.28 -9.83 11.49
C LEU A 21 -27.20 -10.49 10.44
N GLN A 22 -28.09 -11.34 10.95
CA GLN A 22 -29.22 -11.91 10.20
C GLN A 22 -30.28 -10.84 9.99
N ALA A 23 -30.91 -10.94 8.82
CA ALA A 23 -31.96 -10.09 8.35
C ALA A 23 -33.25 -10.23 9.20
N ASP A 24 -33.84 -9.10 9.52
CA ASP A 24 -35.27 -9.03 9.74
C ASP A 24 -35.92 -8.11 8.70
N THR A 25 -36.93 -8.70 8.08
CA THR A 25 -37.75 -8.12 7.02
C THR A 25 -38.67 -7.04 7.59
N VAL A 26 -38.63 -5.81 7.05
CA VAL A 26 -39.71 -4.85 7.21
C VAL A 26 -40.27 -4.43 5.86
N LYS A 27 -41.58 -4.43 5.83
CA LYS A 27 -42.48 -4.22 4.69
C LYS A 27 -42.37 -2.82 4.08
N THR A 28 -42.51 -2.79 2.77
CA THR A 28 -42.74 -1.62 1.93
C THR A 28 -43.97 -0.84 2.30
N ASP A 29 -43.80 0.46 2.44
CA ASP A 29 -44.89 1.43 2.20
C ASP A 29 -44.44 2.46 1.16
N THR A 30 -45.36 2.63 0.24
CA THR A 30 -45.27 3.47 -0.93
C THR A 30 -45.36 4.96 -0.53
N VAL A 31 -44.40 5.77 -0.96
CA VAL A 31 -44.51 7.22 -0.94
C VAL A 31 -44.37 7.82 -2.34
N VAL A 32 -45.31 8.62 -2.64
CA VAL A 32 -45.63 9.32 -3.90
C VAL A 32 -44.46 10.22 -4.35
N THR A 33 -44.16 10.17 -5.63
CA THR A 33 -43.26 11.03 -6.36
C THR A 33 -43.72 12.46 -6.44
N ASP A 34 -42.93 13.40 -5.90
CA ASP A 34 -42.98 14.78 -6.33
C ASP A 34 -41.74 15.09 -7.17
N THR A 35 -42.00 15.41 -8.43
CA THR A 35 -41.01 15.80 -9.43
C THR A 35 -40.50 17.20 -9.19
N VAL A 36 -39.30 17.33 -8.63
CA VAL A 36 -38.54 18.58 -8.66
C VAL A 36 -37.73 18.62 -9.95
N LYS A 37 -38.09 19.52 -10.86
CA LYS A 37 -37.29 19.84 -12.02
C LYS A 37 -35.98 20.51 -11.60
N VAL A 38 -34.92 19.76 -11.57
CA VAL A 38 -33.55 20.33 -11.49
C VAL A 38 -33.19 20.80 -12.90
N LYS A 39 -32.97 22.09 -13.04
CA LYS A 39 -32.32 22.64 -14.23
C LYS A 39 -30.90 22.05 -14.29
N THR A 40 -30.65 21.25 -15.26
CA THR A 40 -29.30 20.86 -15.66
C THR A 40 -28.66 22.04 -16.37
N ASP A 41 -27.87 22.80 -15.65
CA ASP A 41 -26.86 23.64 -16.28
C ASP A 41 -25.78 22.70 -16.82
N SER A 42 -25.78 22.54 -18.12
CA SER A 42 -24.80 21.79 -18.87
C SER A 42 -23.41 22.36 -18.62
N VAL A 43 -22.57 21.61 -17.87
CA VAL A 43 -21.13 21.84 -17.90
C VAL A 43 -20.72 21.70 -19.36
N ALA A 44 -20.15 22.77 -19.88
CA ALA A 44 -19.68 22.83 -21.26
C ALA A 44 -18.65 21.73 -21.51
N VAL A 45 -19.04 20.72 -22.25
CA VAL A 45 -18.12 19.78 -22.85
C VAL A 45 -17.11 20.59 -23.66
N ALA A 46 -15.84 20.43 -23.36
CA ALA A 46 -14.76 21.05 -24.11
C ALA A 46 -15.02 20.90 -25.61
N LYS A 47 -15.04 22.02 -26.34
CA LYS A 47 -15.18 22.03 -27.80
C LYS A 47 -14.15 21.06 -28.37
N LYS A 48 -14.63 20.03 -29.09
CA LYS A 48 -13.79 19.22 -29.97
C LYS A 48 -12.95 20.19 -30.82
N PRO A 49 -11.64 19.92 -30.98
CA PRO A 49 -10.87 20.63 -31.97
C PRO A 49 -11.59 20.52 -33.31
N ASP A 50 -11.65 21.63 -34.02
CA ASP A 50 -12.28 21.72 -35.36
C ASP A 50 -11.74 20.58 -36.22
N LYS A 51 -12.67 19.83 -36.82
CA LYS A 51 -12.34 18.81 -37.80
C LYS A 51 -11.58 19.49 -38.93
N HIS A 52 -10.25 19.40 -38.93
CA HIS A 52 -9.49 19.71 -40.13
C HIS A 52 -10.03 18.83 -41.24
N LYS A 53 -10.74 19.47 -42.20
CA LYS A 53 -11.03 18.88 -43.48
C LYS A 53 -9.69 18.52 -44.11
N CYS A 54 -9.41 17.22 -44.16
CA CYS A 54 -8.25 16.72 -44.86
C CYS A 54 -8.30 17.21 -46.30
N CYS A 55 -7.22 17.79 -46.76
CA CYS A 55 -6.98 18.06 -48.16
C CYS A 55 -7.20 16.79 -48.99
N ASP A 56 -7.96 16.89 -50.05
CA ASP A 56 -8.24 15.85 -51.00
C ASP A 56 -6.98 15.08 -51.42
N ASP A 57 -6.94 13.81 -51.09
CA ASP A 57 -5.92 12.84 -51.49
C ASP A 57 -6.17 12.33 -52.91
N THR A 58 -6.66 13.20 -53.82
CA THR A 58 -7.18 12.82 -55.14
C THR A 58 -6.13 12.88 -56.25
N THR A 59 -4.84 12.85 -55.96
CA THR A 59 -3.82 12.73 -57.01
C THR A 59 -3.04 11.43 -56.87
N VAL A 60 -3.65 10.30 -57.11
CA VAL A 60 -2.93 9.03 -57.27
C VAL A 60 -3.49 8.25 -58.44
N THR A 61 -2.60 7.90 -59.33
CA THR A 61 -2.78 7.02 -60.47
C THR A 61 -3.51 5.72 -60.16
N ASN A 62 -4.36 5.30 -61.03
CA ASN A 62 -5.32 4.23 -61.07
C ASN A 62 -4.74 2.84 -60.70
N HIS A 63 -4.50 2.54 -59.42
CA HIS A 63 -4.28 1.17 -58.97
C HIS A 63 -5.24 0.80 -57.85
N ASP A 64 -6.13 -0.11 -58.14
CA ASP A 64 -7.18 -0.67 -57.29
C ASP A 64 -6.66 -1.61 -56.20
N THR A 65 -5.65 -1.12 -55.43
CA THR A 65 -5.05 -1.86 -54.30
C THR A 65 -6.05 -2.01 -53.15
N PRO A 66 -5.96 -3.03 -52.32
CA PRO A 66 -6.79 -3.17 -51.08
C PRO A 66 -6.79 -1.92 -50.20
N TYR A 67 -5.65 -1.26 -50.09
CA TYR A 67 -5.50 0.01 -49.39
C TYR A 67 -6.40 1.10 -49.97
N HIS A 68 -6.33 1.36 -51.30
CA HIS A 68 -7.14 2.38 -51.94
C HIS A 68 -8.64 2.08 -51.86
N LYS A 69 -9.04 0.80 -52.02
CA LYS A 69 -10.43 0.38 -51.89
C LYS A 69 -11.02 0.69 -50.52
N LEU A 70 -10.21 0.51 -49.50
CA LEU A 70 -10.65 0.80 -48.13
C LEU A 70 -10.70 2.30 -47.83
N VAL A 71 -9.63 3.03 -48.18
CA VAL A 71 -9.52 4.46 -47.90
C VAL A 71 -10.54 5.30 -48.69
N LYS A 72 -10.92 4.87 -49.93
CA LYS A 72 -12.00 5.47 -50.70
C LYS A 72 -13.36 5.52 -49.99
N LYS A 73 -13.61 4.63 -48.99
CA LYS A 73 -14.84 4.66 -48.21
C LYS A 73 -14.98 5.90 -47.32
N GLY A 74 -13.93 6.66 -47.17
CA GLY A 74 -13.86 7.85 -46.31
C GLY A 74 -13.81 7.51 -44.84
N GLY A 75 -13.92 8.50 -43.98
CA GLY A 75 -13.86 8.37 -42.53
C GLY A 75 -13.02 9.47 -41.89
N SER A 76 -12.76 9.37 -40.58
CA SER A 76 -11.84 10.26 -39.87
C SER A 76 -10.41 9.73 -39.89
N VAL A 77 -9.46 10.66 -39.85
CA VAL A 77 -8.03 10.37 -39.79
C VAL A 77 -7.41 11.25 -38.71
N GLU A 78 -6.63 10.64 -37.85
CA GLU A 78 -5.86 11.32 -36.81
C GLU A 78 -4.36 11.04 -37.03
N GLU A 79 -3.51 12.05 -36.89
CA GLU A 79 -2.06 11.92 -37.11
C GLU A 79 -1.27 12.11 -35.81
N GLY A 80 -0.28 11.27 -35.55
CA GLY A 80 0.55 11.31 -34.35
C GLY A 80 1.71 10.31 -34.41
N MET A 81 1.85 9.49 -33.40
CA MET A 81 2.87 8.43 -33.33
C MET A 81 2.79 7.51 -34.57
N PHE A 82 1.59 7.20 -34.99
CA PHE A 82 1.25 6.68 -36.31
C PHE A 82 -0.18 7.14 -36.67
N ARG A 83 -0.55 6.96 -37.95
CA ARG A 83 -1.87 7.41 -38.42
C ARG A 83 -2.94 6.43 -37.98
N VAL A 84 -4.02 6.95 -37.40
CA VAL A 84 -5.21 6.20 -37.00
C VAL A 84 -6.37 6.56 -37.92
N ARG A 85 -7.07 5.54 -38.45
CA ARG A 85 -8.26 5.76 -39.29
C ARG A 85 -9.49 5.10 -38.65
N HIS A 86 -10.60 5.81 -38.70
CA HIS A 86 -11.91 5.27 -38.39
C HIS A 86 -12.78 5.24 -39.65
N ILE A 87 -13.01 4.06 -40.21
CA ILE A 87 -13.75 3.85 -41.44
C ILE A 87 -14.96 2.98 -41.14
N GLU A 88 -16.18 3.50 -41.38
CA GLU A 88 -17.42 2.86 -40.99
C GLU A 88 -17.50 2.59 -39.49
N LYS A 89 -17.42 1.34 -39.06
CA LYS A 89 -17.43 0.94 -37.64
C LYS A 89 -16.11 0.33 -37.19
N LYS A 90 -15.04 0.50 -37.98
CA LYS A 90 -13.77 -0.17 -37.79
C LYS A 90 -12.63 0.82 -37.61
N TRP A 91 -11.68 0.43 -36.78
CA TRP A 91 -10.47 1.18 -36.49
C TRP A 91 -9.26 0.50 -37.14
N TYR A 92 -8.42 1.33 -37.73
CA TYR A 92 -7.22 0.91 -38.46
C TYR A 92 -6.03 1.75 -38.02
N TRP A 93 -4.88 1.11 -37.94
CA TRP A 93 -3.60 1.78 -37.75
C TRP A 93 -2.77 1.68 -39.04
N GLU A 94 -2.14 2.79 -39.41
CA GLU A 94 -1.07 2.79 -40.41
C GLU A 94 0.26 2.84 -39.63
N VAL A 95 0.95 1.71 -39.53
CA VAL A 95 2.15 1.54 -38.73
C VAL A 95 3.40 1.69 -39.62
N PRO A 96 4.26 2.70 -39.34
CA PRO A 96 5.49 2.93 -40.12
C PRO A 96 6.55 1.85 -39.84
N ASP A 97 7.41 1.58 -40.83
CA ASP A 97 8.52 0.64 -40.69
C ASP A 97 9.50 1.04 -39.56
N ASN A 98 9.70 2.33 -39.28
CA ASN A 98 10.54 2.80 -38.17
C ASN A 98 9.98 2.55 -36.78
N MET A 99 8.74 2.06 -36.66
CA MET A 99 8.13 1.60 -35.41
C MET A 99 8.42 0.11 -35.11
N MET A 100 8.96 -0.63 -36.08
CA MET A 100 9.32 -2.04 -35.87
C MET A 100 10.42 -2.15 -34.82
N GLY A 101 10.23 -3.07 -33.85
CA GLY A 101 11.14 -3.26 -32.73
C GLY A 101 11.16 -2.15 -31.67
N ARG A 102 10.48 -1.01 -31.91
CA ARG A 102 10.39 0.07 -30.92
C ARG A 102 9.49 -0.34 -29.75
N LEU A 103 10.02 -0.26 -28.54
CA LEU A 103 9.23 -0.59 -27.33
C LEU A 103 8.23 0.49 -27.00
N MET A 104 7.04 0.06 -26.64
CA MET A 104 5.93 0.87 -26.16
C MET A 104 5.38 0.27 -24.86
N LEU A 105 4.89 1.10 -23.96
CA LEU A 105 4.12 0.67 -22.79
C LEU A 105 2.63 0.79 -23.08
N SER A 106 1.89 -0.28 -22.91
CA SER A 106 0.43 -0.28 -22.91
C SER A 106 -0.05 -0.33 -21.47
N VAL A 107 -0.93 0.61 -21.09
CA VAL A 107 -1.50 0.71 -19.75
C VAL A 107 -3.00 0.91 -19.84
N THR A 108 -3.77 0.03 -19.23
CA THR A 108 -5.24 0.17 -19.18
C THR A 108 -5.69 0.57 -17.79
N ARG A 109 -6.52 1.61 -17.72
CA ARG A 109 -7.12 2.15 -16.48
C ARG A 109 -8.64 2.20 -16.56
N LEU A 110 -9.27 2.12 -15.41
CA LEU A 110 -10.70 2.42 -15.25
C LEU A 110 -10.93 3.94 -15.35
N VAL A 111 -11.90 4.36 -16.14
CA VAL A 111 -12.32 5.77 -16.25
C VAL A 111 -13.65 5.97 -15.53
N ASN A 112 -14.66 5.17 -15.86
CA ASN A 112 -15.96 5.18 -15.17
C ASN A 112 -16.34 3.76 -14.78
N VAL A 113 -16.93 3.64 -13.61
CA VAL A 113 -17.46 2.38 -13.06
C VAL A 113 -18.89 2.58 -12.58
N PRO A 114 -19.76 1.57 -12.64
CA PRO A 114 -21.08 1.65 -12.07
C PRO A 114 -21.04 1.64 -10.54
N GLN A 115 -22.06 2.22 -9.93
CA GLN A 115 -22.16 2.27 -8.46
C GLN A 115 -22.16 0.86 -7.84
N GLY A 116 -21.35 0.65 -6.82
CA GLY A 116 -21.18 -0.64 -6.14
C GLY A 116 -20.22 -1.61 -6.84
N PHE A 117 -19.41 -1.13 -7.77
CA PHE A 117 -18.29 -1.89 -8.30
C PHE A 117 -17.09 -1.82 -7.34
N ASP A 118 -16.41 -2.95 -7.10
CA ASP A 118 -15.34 -3.05 -6.09
C ASP A 118 -14.03 -2.31 -6.48
N LYS A 119 -13.89 -1.94 -7.76
CA LYS A 119 -12.75 -1.18 -8.27
C LYS A 119 -13.14 0.25 -8.56
N LEU A 120 -12.18 1.14 -8.47
CA LEU A 120 -12.40 2.58 -8.53
C LEU A 120 -11.86 3.19 -9.83
N PRO A 121 -12.44 4.32 -10.30
CA PRO A 121 -11.87 5.11 -11.39
C PRO A 121 -10.39 5.44 -11.13
N GLY A 122 -9.58 5.46 -12.19
CA GLY A 122 -8.13 5.69 -12.09
C GLY A 122 -7.29 4.47 -11.74
N GLU A 123 -7.90 3.37 -11.24
CA GLU A 123 -7.15 2.15 -10.98
C GLU A 123 -6.62 1.51 -12.28
N GLU A 124 -5.36 1.09 -12.20
CA GLU A 124 -4.72 0.30 -13.23
C GLU A 124 -5.28 -1.13 -13.25
N LEU A 125 -5.63 -1.60 -14.43
CA LEU A 125 -6.14 -2.95 -14.67
C LEU A 125 -5.06 -3.88 -15.21
N SER A 126 -4.22 -3.34 -16.10
CA SER A 126 -3.13 -4.07 -16.72
C SER A 126 -2.10 -3.10 -17.29
N HIS A 127 -0.83 -3.53 -17.30
CA HIS A 127 0.21 -2.90 -18.09
C HIS A 127 1.08 -3.96 -18.76
N ASN A 128 1.64 -3.64 -19.93
CA ASN A 128 2.54 -4.50 -20.65
C ASN A 128 3.50 -3.69 -21.52
N SER A 129 4.71 -4.19 -21.70
CA SER A 129 5.65 -3.65 -22.68
C SER A 129 5.47 -4.42 -23.99
N ILE A 130 5.28 -3.72 -25.09
CA ILE A 130 4.97 -4.29 -26.40
C ILE A 130 5.85 -3.70 -27.49
N TYR A 131 5.95 -4.42 -28.62
CA TYR A 131 6.56 -3.94 -29.84
C TYR A 131 5.95 -4.60 -31.07
N PHE A 132 6.11 -3.96 -32.25
CA PHE A 132 5.71 -4.51 -33.52
C PHE A 132 6.85 -5.32 -34.14
N GLU A 133 6.50 -6.47 -34.77
CA GLU A 133 7.41 -7.30 -35.57
C GLU A 133 6.75 -7.65 -36.89
N LYS A 134 7.37 -7.32 -37.99
CA LYS A 134 6.90 -7.76 -39.31
C LYS A 134 7.34 -9.19 -39.57
N ARG A 135 6.38 -10.13 -39.55
CA ARG A 135 6.66 -11.54 -39.81
C ARG A 135 6.90 -11.82 -41.30
N ASP A 136 6.05 -11.23 -42.13
CA ASP A 136 6.07 -11.36 -43.59
C ASP A 136 5.34 -10.16 -44.21
N THR A 137 5.12 -10.21 -45.54
CA THR A 137 4.46 -9.13 -46.28
C THR A 137 2.97 -8.98 -45.96
N SER A 138 2.38 -9.98 -45.30
CA SER A 138 0.94 -10.05 -45.02
C SER A 138 0.60 -9.96 -43.51
N THR A 139 1.61 -10.08 -42.63
CA THR A 139 1.37 -10.27 -41.19
C THR A 139 2.28 -9.38 -40.36
N LEU A 140 1.65 -8.55 -39.52
CA LEU A 140 2.27 -7.76 -38.47
C LEU A 140 1.94 -8.38 -37.09
N LEU A 141 2.96 -8.72 -36.32
CA LEU A 141 2.81 -9.24 -34.97
C LEU A 141 2.91 -8.10 -33.94
N ILE A 142 2.09 -8.19 -32.89
CA ILE A 142 2.35 -7.45 -31.64
C ILE A 142 2.88 -8.46 -30.64
N ARG A 143 4.08 -8.20 -30.15
CA ARG A 143 4.73 -9.03 -29.13
C ARG A 143 4.74 -8.34 -27.77
N SER A 144 4.68 -9.15 -26.72
CA SER A 144 4.92 -8.72 -25.34
C SER A 144 6.41 -8.85 -25.02
N TYR A 145 7.03 -7.75 -24.63
CA TYR A 145 8.43 -7.76 -24.16
C TYR A 145 8.49 -8.32 -22.75
N ALA A 146 8.98 -9.53 -22.60
CA ALA A 146 9.04 -10.26 -21.33
C ALA A 146 10.48 -10.56 -20.88
N ARG A 147 11.43 -9.72 -21.23
CA ARG A 147 12.86 -9.96 -21.00
C ARG A 147 13.29 -9.43 -19.63
N SER A 148 13.66 -10.36 -18.74
CA SER A 148 14.31 -10.08 -17.46
C SER A 148 15.73 -10.63 -17.37
N GLN A 149 16.16 -11.34 -18.41
CA GLN A 149 17.51 -11.89 -18.56
C GLN A 149 18.32 -10.99 -19.48
N VAL A 150 19.53 -10.64 -19.05
CA VAL A 150 20.43 -9.74 -19.77
C VAL A 150 21.85 -10.30 -19.77
N ALA A 151 22.60 -10.00 -20.81
CA ALA A 151 24.03 -10.19 -20.87
C ALA A 151 24.69 -8.95 -21.49
N ASP A 152 25.96 -8.75 -21.24
CA ASP A 152 26.70 -7.70 -21.94
C ASP A 152 26.75 -8.06 -23.43
N PRO A 153 26.46 -7.13 -24.35
CA PRO A 153 26.54 -7.42 -25.78
C PRO A 153 27.90 -7.91 -26.26
N ASP A 154 28.97 -7.61 -25.55
CA ASP A 154 30.34 -8.04 -25.85
C ASP A 154 30.67 -9.45 -25.31
N ASP A 155 29.81 -10.05 -24.48
CA ASP A 155 29.93 -11.41 -23.97
C ASP A 155 29.38 -12.44 -25.00
N ASP A 156 30.04 -13.58 -25.18
CA ASP A 156 29.58 -14.64 -26.08
C ASP A 156 28.23 -15.23 -25.66
N ILE A 157 27.97 -15.28 -24.34
CA ILE A 157 26.70 -15.75 -23.77
C ILE A 157 25.51 -14.90 -24.18
N ALA A 158 25.69 -13.63 -24.58
CA ALA A 158 24.60 -12.73 -24.99
C ALA A 158 23.80 -13.35 -26.16
N VAL A 159 24.47 -14.00 -27.12
CA VAL A 159 23.81 -14.69 -28.23
C VAL A 159 22.92 -15.84 -27.76
N LEU A 160 23.35 -16.54 -26.69
CA LEU A 160 22.58 -17.65 -26.12
C LEU A 160 21.40 -17.14 -25.34
N VAL A 161 21.55 -16.07 -24.57
CA VAL A 161 20.46 -15.40 -23.84
C VAL A 161 19.36 -14.94 -24.80
N ASP A 162 19.73 -14.32 -25.91
CA ASP A 162 18.78 -13.90 -26.94
C ASP A 162 18.08 -15.10 -27.60
N ARG A 163 18.82 -16.14 -27.98
CA ARG A 163 18.25 -17.33 -28.66
C ARG A 163 17.39 -18.19 -27.75
N SER A 164 17.64 -18.19 -26.44
CA SER A 164 16.87 -18.96 -25.47
C SER A 164 15.53 -18.31 -25.08
N THR A 165 15.31 -17.05 -25.48
CA THR A 165 14.13 -16.27 -25.11
C THR A 165 13.26 -16.03 -26.34
N VAL A 166 11.94 -16.29 -26.21
CA VAL A 166 10.95 -15.91 -27.21
C VAL A 166 9.88 -15.06 -26.54
N ASP A 167 9.71 -13.85 -27.08
CA ASP A 167 8.66 -12.95 -26.58
C ASP A 167 7.27 -13.42 -27.04
N PRO A 168 6.27 -13.50 -26.16
CA PRO A 168 4.92 -13.95 -26.49
C PRO A 168 4.27 -13.10 -27.59
N ILE A 169 3.55 -13.75 -28.52
CA ILE A 169 2.70 -13.06 -29.47
C ILE A 169 1.38 -12.70 -28.78
N VAL A 170 1.08 -11.41 -28.70
CA VAL A 170 -0.20 -10.91 -28.17
C VAL A 170 -1.27 -10.98 -29.24
N MET A 171 -0.93 -10.56 -30.46
CA MET A 171 -1.85 -10.58 -31.58
C MET A 171 -1.10 -10.63 -32.91
N ALA A 172 -1.69 -11.30 -33.90
CA ALA A 172 -1.26 -11.26 -35.29
C ALA A 172 -2.29 -10.45 -36.07
N LEU A 173 -1.84 -9.39 -36.72
CA LEU A 173 -2.66 -8.47 -37.50
C LEU A 173 -2.41 -8.71 -38.98
N SER A 174 -3.47 -8.83 -39.78
CA SER A 174 -3.33 -8.93 -41.24
C SER A 174 -3.04 -7.55 -41.84
N ILE A 175 -1.97 -7.45 -42.64
CA ILE A 175 -1.66 -6.24 -43.40
C ILE A 175 -2.60 -6.19 -44.60
N ILE A 176 -3.49 -5.23 -44.61
CA ILE A 176 -4.49 -5.02 -45.66
C ILE A 176 -3.83 -4.43 -46.91
N GLY A 177 -2.82 -3.62 -46.71
CA GLY A 177 -2.04 -2.97 -47.78
C GLY A 177 -1.08 -1.96 -47.17
N GLN A 178 -0.35 -1.29 -48.04
CA GLN A 178 0.59 -0.23 -47.66
C GLN A 178 0.14 1.10 -48.19
N ASN A 179 0.37 2.17 -47.44
CA ASN A 179 0.16 3.52 -47.88
C ASN A 179 1.15 3.84 -49.01
N PRO A 180 0.71 4.19 -50.24
CA PRO A 180 1.62 4.37 -51.36
C PRO A 180 2.54 5.59 -51.24
N LYS A 181 2.24 6.52 -50.32
CA LYS A 181 3.06 7.72 -50.12
C LYS A 181 4.28 7.46 -49.24
N ASN A 182 4.14 6.65 -48.20
CA ASN A 182 5.17 6.51 -47.18
C ASN A 182 5.49 5.04 -46.80
N GLY A 183 4.73 4.07 -47.37
CA GLY A 183 4.97 2.65 -47.11
C GLY A 183 4.35 2.09 -45.82
N ASP A 184 3.66 2.92 -45.03
CA ASP A 184 3.07 2.49 -43.75
C ASP A 184 2.11 1.31 -43.93
N HIS A 185 2.14 0.36 -42.99
CA HIS A 185 1.32 -0.86 -43.00
C HIS A 185 -0.06 -0.61 -42.42
N LEU A 186 -1.11 -0.76 -43.24
CA LEU A 186 -2.51 -0.62 -42.81
C LEU A 186 -3.00 -1.95 -42.21
N VAL A 187 -3.40 -1.93 -40.94
CA VAL A 187 -3.93 -3.08 -40.19
C VAL A 187 -5.24 -2.72 -39.50
N GLU A 188 -6.18 -3.69 -39.43
CA GLU A 188 -7.42 -3.53 -38.62
C GLU A 188 -7.14 -3.86 -37.16
N VAL A 189 -7.54 -2.96 -36.26
CA VAL A 189 -7.29 -3.10 -34.80
C VAL A 189 -8.55 -3.13 -33.97
N THR A 190 -9.73 -3.10 -34.56
CA THR A 190 -11.00 -3.13 -33.82
C THR A 190 -11.09 -4.31 -32.84
N PRO A 191 -10.75 -5.57 -33.24
CA PRO A 191 -10.79 -6.69 -32.30
C PRO A 191 -9.76 -6.58 -31.16
N LEU A 192 -8.59 -5.97 -31.42
CA LEU A 192 -7.59 -5.68 -30.39
C LEU A 192 -8.14 -4.72 -29.34
N LEU A 193 -8.85 -3.68 -29.77
CA LEU A 193 -9.30 -2.61 -28.89
C LEU A 193 -10.59 -2.95 -28.13
N THR A 194 -11.41 -3.88 -28.63
CA THR A 194 -12.69 -4.26 -28.01
C THR A 194 -12.62 -5.54 -27.18
N GLY A 195 -11.58 -6.36 -27.36
CA GLY A 195 -11.38 -7.62 -26.65
C GLY A 195 -10.42 -7.48 -25.45
N ASP A 196 -10.49 -8.41 -24.52
CA ASP A 196 -9.51 -8.55 -23.45
C ASP A 196 -8.25 -9.25 -23.96
N ASN A 197 -7.13 -8.60 -23.84
CA ASN A 197 -5.83 -9.11 -24.23
C ASN A 197 -4.73 -8.46 -23.39
N ALA A 198 -3.47 -8.77 -23.65
CA ALA A 198 -2.36 -8.22 -22.88
C ALA A 198 -2.09 -6.71 -23.13
N ILE A 199 -2.75 -6.09 -24.12
CA ILE A 199 -2.60 -4.66 -24.44
C ILE A 199 -3.74 -3.85 -23.85
N ALA A 200 -4.98 -4.37 -23.94
CA ALA A 200 -6.18 -3.63 -23.59
C ALA A 200 -7.16 -4.52 -22.83
N GLY A 201 -7.78 -3.99 -21.78
CA GLY A 201 -8.79 -4.66 -20.97
C GLY A 201 -8.26 -5.31 -19.69
N PHE A 202 -9.03 -6.28 -19.20
CA PHE A 202 -8.72 -6.97 -17.95
C PHE A 202 -7.87 -8.22 -18.17
N SER A 203 -6.90 -8.41 -17.28
CA SER A 203 -6.28 -9.73 -17.10
C SER A 203 -7.27 -10.71 -16.47
N ASN A 204 -7.07 -12.03 -16.64
CA ASN A 204 -7.92 -13.04 -16.00
C ASN A 204 -7.92 -12.90 -14.45
N ALA A 205 -6.80 -12.58 -13.84
CA ALA A 205 -6.71 -12.33 -12.40
C ALA A 205 -7.52 -11.11 -11.98
N SER A 206 -7.43 -10.02 -12.74
CA SER A 206 -8.19 -8.78 -12.48
C SER A 206 -9.70 -9.00 -12.63
N LYS A 207 -10.14 -9.81 -13.63
CA LYS A 207 -11.57 -10.19 -13.79
C LYS A 207 -12.09 -10.97 -12.58
N THR A 208 -11.36 -11.97 -12.13
CA THR A 208 -11.74 -12.78 -10.96
C THR A 208 -11.89 -11.91 -9.72
N THR A 209 -10.93 -11.00 -9.49
CA THR A 209 -10.97 -10.08 -8.36
C THR A 209 -12.14 -9.10 -8.46
N ALA A 210 -12.43 -8.59 -9.66
CA ALA A 210 -13.51 -7.64 -9.89
C ALA A 210 -14.91 -8.29 -9.94
N GLY A 211 -15.01 -9.63 -9.89
CA GLY A 211 -16.28 -10.35 -9.97
C GLY A 211 -16.95 -10.25 -11.34
N ILE A 212 -16.17 -10.21 -12.43
CA ILE A 212 -16.66 -10.15 -13.80
C ILE A 212 -16.21 -11.35 -14.62
N GLY A 213 -17.01 -11.73 -15.58
CA GLY A 213 -16.73 -12.81 -16.53
C GLY A 213 -16.13 -12.31 -17.84
N GLY A 214 -16.48 -12.98 -18.96
CA GLY A 214 -16.05 -12.57 -20.29
C GLY A 214 -16.76 -11.31 -20.81
N PRO A 215 -16.13 -10.58 -21.77
CA PRO A 215 -16.74 -9.43 -22.41
C PRO A 215 -17.92 -9.85 -23.29
N LYS A 216 -18.95 -9.00 -23.36
CA LYS A 216 -20.09 -9.11 -24.28
C LYS A 216 -19.74 -8.32 -25.53
N THR A 217 -19.18 -8.98 -26.53
CA THR A 217 -18.59 -8.35 -27.72
C THR A 217 -19.54 -7.47 -28.51
N ASP A 218 -20.84 -7.79 -28.49
CA ASP A 218 -21.94 -7.02 -29.10
C ASP A 218 -22.18 -5.66 -28.39
N ARG A 219 -21.65 -5.49 -27.17
CA ARG A 219 -21.78 -4.31 -26.33
C ARG A 219 -20.42 -3.78 -25.87
N CYS A 220 -19.39 -3.97 -26.69
CA CYS A 220 -18.06 -3.39 -26.51
C CYS A 220 -17.77 -2.45 -27.68
N PHE A 221 -17.45 -1.19 -27.37
CA PHE A 221 -17.27 -0.14 -28.35
C PHE A 221 -15.96 0.60 -28.12
N VAL A 222 -15.37 1.09 -29.20
CA VAL A 222 -14.30 2.08 -29.15
C VAL A 222 -14.93 3.46 -29.33
N ASP A 223 -14.87 4.29 -28.31
CA ASP A 223 -15.48 5.63 -28.36
C ASP A 223 -14.57 6.62 -29.08
N THR A 224 -13.29 6.64 -28.73
CA THR A 224 -12.29 7.52 -29.35
C THR A 224 -10.92 6.84 -29.39
N VAL A 225 -10.14 7.21 -30.39
CA VAL A 225 -8.70 6.97 -30.44
C VAL A 225 -8.05 8.30 -30.80
N MET A 226 -7.25 8.83 -29.87
CA MET A 226 -6.45 10.05 -30.08
C MET A 226 -5.00 9.64 -30.23
N THR A 227 -4.30 10.17 -31.19
CA THR A 227 -2.88 9.93 -31.41
C THR A 227 -2.09 11.20 -31.22
N PHE A 228 -0.97 11.10 -30.51
CA PHE A 228 -0.05 12.17 -30.20
C PHE A 228 1.37 11.77 -30.69
N PRO A 229 2.36 12.64 -30.68
CA PRO A 229 3.71 12.30 -31.19
C PRO A 229 4.37 11.10 -30.50
N THR A 230 4.02 10.81 -29.24
CA THR A 230 4.66 9.76 -28.44
C THR A 230 3.68 8.78 -27.79
N ASN A 231 2.36 8.94 -28.01
CA ASN A 231 1.37 8.04 -27.42
C ASN A 231 0.07 7.99 -28.21
N LEU A 232 -0.71 6.94 -27.95
CA LEU A 232 -2.13 6.85 -28.29
C LEU A 232 -2.95 6.75 -27.00
N GLU A 233 -4.10 7.41 -27.02
CA GLU A 233 -5.10 7.30 -25.96
C GLU A 233 -6.39 6.71 -26.55
N ILE A 234 -6.81 5.58 -26.02
CA ILE A 234 -7.90 4.77 -26.55
C ILE A 234 -8.99 4.65 -25.49
N SER A 235 -10.13 5.32 -25.73
CA SER A 235 -11.30 5.22 -24.86
C SER A 235 -12.25 4.15 -25.36
N THR A 236 -12.65 3.24 -24.48
CA THR A 236 -13.56 2.15 -24.80
C THR A 236 -14.67 2.02 -23.76
N LEU A 237 -15.87 1.71 -24.22
CA LEU A 237 -17.00 1.29 -23.40
C LEU A 237 -17.14 -0.22 -23.52
N ARG A 238 -17.07 -0.95 -22.40
CA ARG A 238 -17.09 -2.42 -22.41
C ARG A 238 -18.08 -2.98 -21.43
N THR A 239 -18.84 -3.98 -21.86
CA THR A 239 -19.79 -4.71 -21.04
C THR A 239 -19.30 -6.12 -20.78
N TYR A 240 -19.34 -6.52 -19.53
CA TYR A 240 -18.92 -7.83 -19.03
C TYR A 240 -20.09 -8.54 -18.35
N ALA A 241 -20.10 -9.86 -18.34
CA ALA A 241 -21.00 -10.61 -17.50
C ALA A 241 -20.66 -10.40 -16.01
N ALA A 242 -21.64 -10.09 -15.18
CA ALA A 242 -21.47 -10.04 -13.73
C ALA A 242 -21.35 -11.45 -13.14
N SER A 243 -20.51 -11.65 -12.14
CA SER A 243 -20.32 -12.93 -11.47
C SER A 243 -20.11 -12.79 -9.95
N GLY A 244 -20.35 -13.89 -9.21
CA GLY A 244 -20.08 -13.93 -7.78
C GLY A 244 -20.82 -12.86 -6.97
N ARG A 245 -20.09 -12.17 -6.08
CA ARG A 245 -20.65 -11.14 -5.19
C ARG A 245 -21.22 -9.94 -5.93
N LEU A 246 -20.70 -9.63 -7.11
CA LEU A 246 -21.13 -8.48 -7.90
C LEU A 246 -22.60 -8.58 -8.34
N GLY A 247 -23.12 -9.79 -8.60
CA GLY A 247 -24.52 -10.01 -8.97
C GLY A 247 -25.53 -9.52 -7.93
N ASN A 248 -25.12 -9.36 -6.68
CA ASN A 248 -25.96 -8.87 -5.59
C ASN A 248 -25.83 -7.35 -5.37
N THR A 249 -24.98 -6.66 -6.10
CA THR A 249 -24.81 -5.19 -6.04
C THR A 249 -25.67 -4.50 -7.10
N PRO A 250 -25.94 -3.18 -6.94
CA PRO A 250 -26.61 -2.40 -8.00
C PRO A 250 -25.91 -2.52 -9.37
N ALA A 251 -24.59 -2.59 -9.37
CA ALA A 251 -23.77 -2.70 -10.57
C ALA A 251 -24.04 -4.00 -11.37
N GLY A 252 -24.22 -5.11 -10.68
CA GLY A 252 -24.36 -6.43 -11.31
C GLY A 252 -25.78 -6.99 -11.35
N ARG A 253 -26.77 -6.26 -10.83
CA ARG A 253 -28.15 -6.75 -10.69
C ARG A 253 -28.81 -7.13 -12.03
N SER A 254 -28.38 -6.50 -13.12
CA SER A 254 -28.85 -6.84 -14.48
C SER A 254 -28.19 -8.08 -15.07
N GLY A 255 -27.22 -8.68 -14.39
CA GLY A 255 -26.37 -9.77 -14.91
C GLY A 255 -25.19 -9.30 -15.76
N ASP A 256 -25.11 -8.02 -16.05
CA ASP A 256 -24.06 -7.40 -16.87
C ASP A 256 -23.53 -6.11 -16.21
N VAL A 257 -22.26 -5.82 -16.44
CA VAL A 257 -21.57 -4.62 -15.93
C VAL A 257 -20.93 -3.88 -17.09
N THR A 258 -21.22 -2.60 -17.23
CA THR A 258 -20.61 -1.74 -18.24
C THR A 258 -19.61 -0.77 -17.61
N LEU A 259 -18.43 -0.69 -18.19
CA LEU A 259 -17.26 0.04 -17.70
C LEU A 259 -16.69 0.90 -18.84
N SER A 260 -16.24 2.10 -18.52
CA SER A 260 -15.39 2.89 -19.42
C SER A 260 -13.92 2.66 -19.06
N LEU A 261 -13.10 2.35 -20.06
CA LEU A 261 -11.67 2.13 -19.93
C LEU A 261 -10.92 3.13 -20.80
N ASN A 262 -9.73 3.54 -20.33
CA ASN A 262 -8.71 4.17 -21.16
C ASN A 262 -7.50 3.25 -21.26
N THR A 263 -7.03 3.03 -22.49
CA THR A 263 -5.76 2.35 -22.75
C THR A 263 -4.80 3.35 -23.38
N SER A 264 -3.70 3.62 -22.66
CA SER A 264 -2.60 4.45 -23.16
C SER A 264 -1.54 3.54 -23.76
N ILE A 265 -1.08 3.82 -24.99
CA ILE A 265 0.09 3.18 -25.59
C ILE A 265 1.16 4.26 -25.73
N VAL A 266 2.24 4.16 -24.94
CA VAL A 266 3.29 5.18 -24.82
C VAL A 266 4.57 4.66 -25.45
N LEU A 267 5.10 5.40 -26.41
CA LEU A 267 6.40 5.10 -27.05
C LEU A 267 7.52 5.36 -26.06
N LEU A 268 8.31 4.33 -25.76
CA LEU A 268 9.47 4.47 -24.89
C LEU A 268 10.64 5.17 -25.60
N PRO A 269 11.50 5.88 -24.84
CA PRO A 269 12.68 6.52 -25.40
C PRO A 269 13.54 5.55 -26.21
N GLU A 270 14.03 5.97 -27.39
CA GLU A 270 14.94 5.19 -28.20
C GLU A 270 16.24 4.89 -27.45
N ASN A 271 16.78 5.92 -26.78
CA ASN A 271 17.92 5.79 -25.87
C ASN A 271 17.41 5.76 -24.45
N PRO A 272 17.31 4.57 -23.81
CA PRO A 272 16.85 4.46 -22.42
C PRO A 272 17.80 5.21 -21.49
N MET A 273 17.25 5.68 -20.37
CA MET A 273 18.05 6.23 -19.27
C MET A 273 19.04 5.15 -18.78
N GLN A 274 20.26 5.55 -18.40
CA GLN A 274 21.17 4.61 -17.75
C GLN A 274 20.50 4.04 -16.48
N PRO A 275 20.32 2.72 -16.36
CA PRO A 275 19.72 2.12 -15.19
C PRO A 275 20.62 2.37 -13.96
N ARG A 276 19.99 2.58 -12.80
CA ARG A 276 20.68 2.59 -11.51
C ARG A 276 20.32 1.32 -10.76
N LEU A 277 21.33 0.55 -10.37
CA LEU A 277 21.14 -0.71 -9.68
C LEU A 277 20.89 -0.45 -8.18
N GLU A 278 20.00 -1.27 -7.62
CA GLU A 278 19.59 -1.21 -6.22
C GLU A 278 20.76 -1.40 -5.26
N ASP A 279 20.72 -0.64 -4.17
CA ASP A 279 21.27 -1.04 -2.88
C ASP A 279 20.11 -1.28 -1.93
N GLU A 280 19.96 -2.52 -1.46
CA GLU A 280 18.85 -2.97 -0.61
C GLU A 280 18.71 -2.20 0.73
N ARG A 281 19.71 -1.37 1.05
CA ARG A 281 19.76 -0.49 2.23
C ARG A 281 19.16 0.90 1.95
N VAL A 282 18.66 1.14 0.73
CA VAL A 282 17.96 2.38 0.34
C VAL A 282 16.62 2.01 -0.31
N GLY A 283 15.52 2.51 0.24
CA GLY A 283 14.17 2.06 -0.08
C GLY A 283 13.62 2.57 -1.40
N TYR A 284 13.94 1.92 -2.52
CA TYR A 284 13.34 2.19 -3.82
C TYR A 284 12.48 1.03 -4.31
N PHE A 285 11.49 1.33 -5.13
CA PHE A 285 10.82 0.32 -5.94
C PHE A 285 11.72 -0.14 -7.08
N VAL A 286 11.69 -1.42 -7.40
CA VAL A 286 12.65 -2.04 -8.29
C VAL A 286 12.01 -2.98 -9.31
N ASN A 287 12.71 -3.15 -10.45
CA ASN A 287 12.49 -4.21 -11.43
C ASN A 287 13.68 -5.18 -11.38
N ASN A 288 13.39 -6.46 -11.17
CA ASN A 288 14.42 -7.49 -11.06
C ASN A 288 14.94 -7.91 -12.43
N ILE A 289 16.27 -8.11 -12.55
CA ILE A 289 16.94 -8.66 -13.72
C ILE A 289 17.92 -9.77 -13.30
N THR A 290 18.14 -10.73 -14.19
CA THR A 290 19.20 -11.75 -14.07
C THR A 290 20.26 -11.47 -15.11
N LYS A 291 21.50 -11.21 -14.69
CA LYS A 291 22.64 -11.02 -15.58
C LYS A 291 23.40 -12.32 -15.76
N PHE A 292 23.74 -12.63 -17.00
CA PHE A 292 24.64 -13.69 -17.38
C PHE A 292 25.97 -13.08 -17.85
N GLU A 293 27.07 -13.72 -17.55
CA GLU A 293 28.43 -13.30 -17.90
C GLU A 293 29.24 -14.55 -18.31
N ASP A 294 30.19 -14.41 -19.23
CA ASP A 294 30.97 -15.56 -19.77
C ASP A 294 31.81 -16.25 -18.68
N GLU A 295 32.37 -15.48 -17.74
CA GLU A 295 33.34 -15.96 -16.76
C GLU A 295 32.74 -16.21 -15.38
N ALA A 296 31.47 -15.90 -15.16
CA ALA A 296 30.82 -15.97 -13.86
C ALA A 296 29.46 -16.67 -13.91
N GLN A 297 29.07 -17.21 -12.77
CA GLN A 297 27.70 -17.66 -12.62
C GLN A 297 26.68 -16.47 -12.73
N SER A 298 25.46 -16.76 -13.13
CA SER A 298 24.41 -15.73 -13.22
C SER A 298 24.24 -14.96 -11.90
N SER A 299 24.02 -13.68 -12.01
CA SER A 299 23.84 -12.78 -10.88
C SER A 299 22.46 -12.09 -10.94
N HIS A 300 21.85 -11.88 -9.75
CA HIS A 300 20.57 -11.19 -9.63
C HIS A 300 20.80 -9.73 -9.27
N HIS A 301 20.19 -8.86 -10.03
CA HIS A 301 20.21 -7.42 -9.81
C HIS A 301 18.79 -6.87 -9.86
N ALA A 302 18.62 -5.66 -9.35
CA ALA A 302 17.38 -4.92 -9.44
C ALA A 302 17.67 -3.48 -9.89
N ILE A 303 16.82 -2.96 -10.76
CA ILE A 303 16.89 -1.59 -11.28
C ILE A 303 15.88 -0.74 -10.54
N ILE A 304 16.31 0.36 -9.93
CA ILE A 304 15.40 1.27 -9.22
C ILE A 304 14.50 2.07 -10.18
N SER A 305 13.28 2.35 -9.75
CA SER A 305 12.36 3.26 -10.45
C SER A 305 12.69 4.71 -10.09
N ARG A 306 12.95 5.57 -11.09
CA ARG A 306 13.20 7.01 -10.89
C ARG A 306 12.94 7.81 -12.17
N TYR A 307 12.65 9.10 -12.05
CA TYR A 307 12.60 9.99 -13.19
C TYR A 307 14.01 10.28 -13.75
N ARG A 308 14.11 10.53 -15.04
CA ARG A 308 15.33 11.02 -15.67
C ARG A 308 15.53 12.49 -15.31
N LEU A 309 16.56 12.79 -14.51
CA LEU A 309 16.98 14.16 -14.24
C LEU A 309 18.40 14.39 -14.73
N GLU A 310 18.53 15.31 -15.70
CA GLU A 310 19.79 15.76 -16.26
C GLU A 310 19.90 17.28 -16.07
N PRO A 311 21.06 17.81 -15.65
CA PRO A 311 21.22 19.24 -15.42
C PRO A 311 21.19 20.03 -16.72
N LYS A 312 20.54 21.19 -16.73
CA LYS A 312 20.60 22.17 -17.84
C LYS A 312 22.03 22.64 -18.10
N ASP A 313 22.78 22.86 -17.01
CA ASP A 313 24.18 23.24 -17.03
C ASP A 313 25.03 22.19 -16.30
N PRO A 314 25.57 21.18 -17.02
CA PRO A 314 26.40 20.15 -16.42
C PRO A 314 27.70 20.69 -15.80
N LYS A 315 28.25 21.82 -16.32
CA LYS A 315 29.49 22.40 -15.78
C LYS A 315 29.25 23.07 -14.43
N ALA A 316 28.14 23.81 -14.31
CA ALA A 316 27.77 24.41 -13.04
C ALA A 316 27.39 23.33 -12.00
N TYR A 317 26.72 22.25 -12.46
CA TYR A 317 26.40 21.11 -11.60
C TYR A 317 27.67 20.43 -11.06
N ALA A 318 28.62 20.12 -11.93
CA ALA A 318 29.90 19.54 -11.54
C ALA A 318 30.71 20.44 -10.60
N ALA A 319 30.50 21.77 -10.66
CA ALA A 319 31.08 22.74 -9.74
C ALA A 319 30.32 22.84 -8.40
N GLY A 320 29.34 21.97 -8.13
CA GLY A 320 28.54 21.93 -6.90
C GLY A 320 27.47 23.02 -6.78
N LYS A 321 27.10 23.69 -7.89
CA LYS A 321 26.03 24.69 -7.90
C LYS A 321 24.66 24.01 -8.10
N LEU A 322 23.62 24.53 -7.46
CA LEU A 322 22.24 24.12 -7.73
C LEU A 322 21.83 24.59 -9.12
N VAL A 323 21.35 23.65 -9.95
CA VAL A 323 20.92 23.91 -11.34
C VAL A 323 19.51 23.39 -11.58
N GLU A 324 18.83 23.94 -12.55
CA GLU A 324 17.56 23.38 -13.01
C GLU A 324 17.79 22.12 -13.84
N PRO A 325 16.88 21.13 -13.79
CA PRO A 325 16.91 20.00 -14.73
C PRO A 325 16.51 20.45 -16.14
N LYS A 326 16.95 19.71 -17.16
CA LYS A 326 16.50 19.90 -18.56
C LYS A 326 14.98 19.75 -18.69
N LYS A 327 14.40 18.79 -17.98
CA LYS A 327 12.95 18.53 -17.91
C LYS A 327 12.57 18.46 -16.43
N GLN A 328 11.66 19.33 -15.99
CA GLN A 328 11.09 19.29 -14.65
C GLN A 328 10.13 18.08 -14.51
N ILE A 329 10.04 17.54 -13.32
CA ILE A 329 8.95 16.63 -12.93
C ILE A 329 7.72 17.50 -12.68
N VAL A 330 6.65 17.32 -13.46
CA VAL A 330 5.44 18.16 -13.38
C VAL A 330 4.26 17.27 -13.01
N TYR A 331 3.55 17.65 -11.95
CA TYR A 331 2.25 17.08 -11.61
C TYR A 331 1.14 18.07 -11.90
N TYR A 332 0.14 17.64 -12.63
CA TYR A 332 -1.07 18.45 -12.82
C TYR A 332 -2.11 18.08 -11.78
N ILE A 333 -2.81 19.07 -11.27
CA ILE A 333 -3.94 18.86 -10.36
C ILE A 333 -5.19 18.65 -11.20
N ASP A 334 -5.93 17.57 -10.91
CA ASP A 334 -7.18 17.26 -11.58
C ASP A 334 -8.15 18.46 -11.51
N PRO A 335 -8.73 18.92 -12.62
CA PRO A 335 -9.68 20.06 -12.62
C PRO A 335 -10.92 19.83 -11.75
N ALA A 336 -11.30 18.58 -11.48
CA ALA A 336 -12.40 18.22 -10.61
C ALA A 336 -12.09 18.38 -9.10
N THR A 337 -10.84 18.70 -8.75
CA THR A 337 -10.42 18.89 -7.35
C THR A 337 -11.13 20.10 -6.74
N PRO A 338 -11.74 19.99 -5.53
CA PRO A 338 -12.29 21.12 -4.83
C PRO A 338 -11.25 22.24 -4.66
N LYS A 339 -11.57 23.45 -5.12
CA LYS A 339 -10.63 24.58 -5.23
C LYS A 339 -9.87 24.88 -3.94
N LYS A 340 -10.51 24.72 -2.79
CA LYS A 340 -9.90 24.99 -1.47
C LYS A 340 -8.77 24.02 -1.12
N TRP A 341 -8.70 22.83 -1.73
CA TRP A 341 -7.65 21.83 -1.47
C TRP A 341 -6.48 21.90 -2.44
N ILE A 342 -6.66 22.52 -3.61
CA ILE A 342 -5.61 22.68 -4.63
C ILE A 342 -4.30 23.23 -4.05
N PRO A 343 -4.30 24.32 -3.25
CA PRO A 343 -3.05 24.88 -2.73
C PRO A 343 -2.27 23.89 -1.84
N TYR A 344 -2.94 23.05 -1.08
CA TYR A 344 -2.30 22.11 -0.16
C TYR A 344 -1.75 20.89 -0.90
N LEU A 345 -2.45 20.38 -1.91
CA LEU A 345 -1.94 19.34 -2.79
C LEU A 345 -0.69 19.80 -3.53
N LYS A 346 -0.69 21.04 -4.06
CA LYS A 346 0.48 21.64 -4.69
C LYS A 346 1.65 21.77 -3.74
N GLN A 347 1.42 22.25 -2.52
CA GLN A 347 2.46 22.33 -1.49
C GLN A 347 3.09 20.97 -1.19
N GLY A 348 2.27 19.89 -1.14
CA GLY A 348 2.78 18.53 -0.91
C GLY A 348 3.72 18.05 -2.01
N VAL A 349 3.50 18.43 -3.26
CA VAL A 349 4.43 18.19 -4.37
C VAL A 349 5.69 19.05 -4.23
N ASP A 350 5.51 20.34 -3.99
CA ASP A 350 6.60 21.32 -3.99
C ASP A 350 7.56 21.11 -2.79
N ASP A 351 7.10 20.49 -1.70
CA ASP A 351 7.92 20.13 -0.53
C ASP A 351 9.15 19.28 -0.90
N TRP A 352 9.06 18.46 -1.95
CA TRP A 352 10.15 17.60 -2.40
C TRP A 352 11.33 18.36 -3.00
N ASN A 353 11.17 19.65 -3.38
CA ASN A 353 12.31 20.43 -3.87
C ASN A 353 13.45 20.47 -2.86
N ALA A 354 13.15 20.50 -1.56
CA ALA A 354 14.17 20.44 -0.51
C ALA A 354 15.02 19.14 -0.55
N ALA A 355 14.45 18.03 -1.02
CA ALA A 355 15.17 16.79 -1.22
C ALA A 355 15.97 16.78 -2.53
N PHE A 356 15.42 17.37 -3.60
CA PHE A 356 16.14 17.51 -4.87
C PHE A 356 17.32 18.48 -4.80
N GLU A 357 17.28 19.49 -3.95
CA GLU A 357 18.44 20.36 -3.67
C GLU A 357 19.61 19.57 -3.11
N ALA A 358 19.39 18.54 -2.28
CA ALA A 358 20.44 17.64 -1.82
C ALA A 358 21.05 16.82 -2.98
N ALA A 359 20.31 16.60 -4.06
CA ALA A 359 20.79 15.97 -5.29
C ALA A 359 21.42 16.97 -6.30
N GLY A 360 21.52 18.25 -5.96
CA GLY A 360 22.11 19.30 -6.80
C GLY A 360 21.11 20.01 -7.74
N PHE A 361 19.80 19.76 -7.61
CA PHE A 361 18.79 20.35 -8.48
C PHE A 361 17.91 21.35 -7.74
N LYS A 362 17.69 22.53 -8.31
CA LYS A 362 16.65 23.48 -7.89
C LYS A 362 15.46 23.40 -8.85
N ASN A 363 14.25 23.69 -8.37
CA ASN A 363 13.03 23.66 -9.17
C ASN A 363 12.86 22.32 -9.92
N ALA A 364 13.22 21.21 -9.30
CA ALA A 364 13.21 19.91 -9.95
C ALA A 364 11.79 19.35 -10.15
N ILE A 365 10.89 19.66 -9.22
CA ILE A 365 9.52 19.19 -9.20
C ILE A 365 8.57 20.37 -8.98
N VAL A 366 7.38 20.33 -9.64
CA VAL A 366 6.39 21.39 -9.52
C VAL A 366 4.98 20.86 -9.75
N ALA A 367 4.01 21.37 -8.98
CA ALA A 367 2.60 21.13 -9.25
C ALA A 367 1.98 22.33 -10.03
N LYS A 368 1.18 22.00 -11.05
CA LYS A 368 0.49 22.98 -11.90
C LYS A 368 -1.00 22.66 -11.97
N GLU A 369 -1.80 23.67 -12.22
CA GLU A 369 -3.18 23.51 -12.62
C GLU A 369 -3.25 23.26 -14.12
N VAL A 370 -4.25 22.48 -14.55
CA VAL A 370 -4.48 22.21 -15.98
C VAL A 370 -4.85 23.53 -16.70
N PRO A 371 -4.24 23.82 -17.85
CA PRO A 371 -4.62 24.98 -18.66
C PRO A 371 -6.11 24.92 -19.06
N ALA A 372 -6.75 26.10 -19.09
CA ALA A 372 -8.18 26.18 -19.40
C ALA A 372 -8.52 25.91 -20.89
N ASP A 373 -7.52 25.81 -21.75
CA ASP A 373 -7.66 25.56 -23.18
C ASP A 373 -7.96 24.10 -23.55
N GLY A 374 -7.97 23.19 -22.54
CA GLY A 374 -8.22 21.77 -22.74
C GLY A 374 -7.07 21.00 -23.40
N SER A 375 -5.87 21.59 -23.51
CA SER A 375 -4.70 20.97 -24.14
C SER A 375 -4.12 19.79 -23.36
N ILE A 376 -4.48 19.64 -22.07
CA ILE A 376 -4.01 18.59 -21.18
C ILE A 376 -5.19 17.82 -20.60
N SER A 377 -5.21 16.49 -20.81
CA SER A 377 -6.20 15.59 -20.26
C SER A 377 -5.60 14.74 -19.13
N PRO A 378 -6.37 14.46 -18.06
CA PRO A 378 -5.95 13.50 -17.02
C PRO A 378 -5.76 12.07 -17.52
N ASP A 379 -6.26 11.73 -18.69
CA ASP A 379 -6.14 10.40 -19.28
C ASP A 379 -4.96 10.31 -20.28
N ASP A 380 -4.25 11.42 -20.54
CA ASP A 380 -3.11 11.49 -21.44
C ASP A 380 -1.82 11.12 -20.68
N ALA A 381 -1.25 9.96 -21.02
CA ALA A 381 -0.06 9.42 -20.36
C ALA A 381 1.25 10.22 -20.55
N ARG A 382 1.22 11.33 -21.29
CA ARG A 382 2.34 12.28 -21.33
C ARG A 382 2.48 13.07 -20.02
N TYR A 383 1.48 13.07 -19.17
CA TYR A 383 1.38 13.94 -18.01
C TYR A 383 1.11 13.17 -16.73
N SER A 384 1.83 13.52 -15.68
CA SER A 384 1.56 12.98 -14.33
C SER A 384 0.50 13.82 -13.62
N PHE A 385 -0.40 13.17 -12.89
CA PHE A 385 -1.55 13.82 -12.26
C PHE A 385 -1.72 13.46 -10.77
N ILE A 386 -2.26 14.42 -10.02
CA ILE A 386 -2.99 14.11 -8.79
C ILE A 386 -4.47 14.08 -9.18
N ARG A 387 -5.04 12.86 -9.27
CA ARG A 387 -6.43 12.58 -9.64
C ARG A 387 -7.32 12.66 -8.39
N TYR A 388 -8.38 13.45 -8.44
CA TYR A 388 -9.33 13.55 -7.33
C TYR A 388 -10.57 12.71 -7.62
N LEU A 389 -10.80 11.67 -6.80
CA LEU A 389 -11.81 10.64 -7.08
C LEU A 389 -12.89 10.63 -6.00
N PRO A 390 -14.20 10.67 -6.36
CA PRO A 390 -15.33 10.62 -5.44
C PRO A 390 -15.53 9.19 -4.93
N SER A 391 -14.81 8.82 -3.89
CA SER A 391 -14.84 7.47 -3.31
C SER A 391 -15.02 7.53 -1.79
N GLU A 392 -15.76 6.59 -1.23
CA GLU A 392 -15.88 6.36 0.21
C GLU A 392 -14.65 5.65 0.79
N THR A 393 -13.75 5.16 -0.05
CA THR A 393 -12.51 4.50 0.37
C THR A 393 -11.59 5.48 1.08
N GLU A 394 -11.19 5.15 2.30
CA GLU A 394 -10.28 5.93 3.13
C GLU A 394 -8.83 5.62 2.76
N ASN A 395 -8.42 6.00 1.54
CA ASN A 395 -7.08 5.73 1.03
C ASN A 395 -6.62 6.78 0.00
N ALA A 396 -5.32 6.75 -0.29
CA ALA A 396 -4.69 7.33 -1.47
C ALA A 396 -3.57 6.39 -1.90
N TYR A 397 -3.17 6.38 -3.18
CA TYR A 397 -2.02 5.61 -3.63
C TYR A 397 -1.40 6.23 -4.89
N GLY A 398 -0.09 5.99 -5.07
CA GLY A 398 0.70 6.56 -6.17
C GLY A 398 1.24 5.50 -7.13
N PRO A 399 0.45 5.03 -8.14
CA PRO A 399 0.96 4.18 -9.20
C PRO A 399 1.91 4.95 -10.13
N ARG A 400 2.82 4.21 -10.74
CA ARG A 400 3.77 4.73 -11.71
C ARG A 400 3.99 3.77 -12.86
N ILE A 401 4.27 4.28 -14.02
CA ILE A 401 4.61 3.56 -15.23
C ILE A 401 6.10 3.73 -15.49
N VAL A 402 6.81 2.63 -15.68
CA VAL A 402 8.27 2.63 -15.83
C VAL A 402 8.71 1.94 -17.12
N ASP A 403 9.78 2.44 -17.72
CA ASP A 403 10.51 1.73 -18.77
C ASP A 403 11.25 0.53 -18.13
N PRO A 404 10.91 -0.71 -18.50
CA PRO A 404 11.49 -1.90 -17.88
C PRO A 404 13.01 -2.06 -18.10
N ARG A 405 13.57 -1.40 -19.12
CA ARG A 405 15.00 -1.46 -19.45
C ARG A 405 15.86 -0.61 -18.50
N SER A 406 15.29 0.47 -17.97
CA SER A 406 16.05 1.52 -17.26
C SER A 406 15.49 1.88 -15.90
N GLY A 407 14.23 1.49 -15.60
CA GLY A 407 13.50 1.98 -14.45
C GLY A 407 13.08 3.45 -14.55
N GLU A 408 13.19 4.08 -15.74
CA GLU A 408 12.76 5.45 -15.95
C GLU A 408 11.24 5.55 -15.75
N ILE A 409 10.81 6.42 -14.82
CA ILE A 409 9.40 6.71 -14.62
C ILE A 409 8.96 7.60 -15.79
N ILE A 410 8.04 7.09 -16.59
CA ILE A 410 7.47 7.79 -17.77
C ILE A 410 6.34 8.69 -17.32
N GLU A 411 5.49 8.17 -16.45
CA GLU A 411 4.30 8.83 -15.92
C GLU A 411 4.00 8.30 -14.53
N ALA A 412 3.35 9.12 -13.68
CA ALA A 412 2.80 8.69 -12.41
C ALA A 412 1.50 9.41 -12.08
N HIS A 413 0.57 8.70 -11.47
CA HIS A 413 -0.65 9.28 -10.91
C HIS A 413 -0.67 9.14 -9.40
N VAL A 414 -1.15 10.17 -8.70
CA VAL A 414 -1.63 10.03 -7.32
C VAL A 414 -3.14 9.94 -7.37
N CYS A 415 -3.70 8.79 -7.03
CA CYS A 415 -5.14 8.58 -6.91
C CYS A 415 -5.58 9.04 -5.52
N TRP A 416 -6.21 10.21 -5.46
CA TRP A 416 -6.70 10.83 -4.23
C TRP A 416 -8.18 10.52 -4.05
N TYR A 417 -8.53 9.66 -3.13
CA TYR A 417 -9.92 9.37 -2.80
C TYR A 417 -10.49 10.40 -1.83
N HIS A 418 -11.71 10.88 -2.10
CA HIS A 418 -12.34 11.94 -1.30
C HIS A 418 -12.32 11.62 0.20
N ASN A 419 -12.61 10.38 0.56
CA ASN A 419 -12.77 9.99 1.96
C ASN A 419 -11.45 9.78 2.72
N VAL A 420 -10.29 9.98 2.08
CA VAL A 420 -9.00 10.06 2.81
C VAL A 420 -9.03 11.18 3.87
N MET A 421 -9.86 12.21 3.65
CA MET A 421 -10.05 13.29 4.63
C MET A 421 -10.66 12.78 5.94
N ASN A 422 -11.57 11.80 5.88
CA ASN A 422 -12.10 11.15 7.08
C ASN A 422 -11.02 10.38 7.85
N LEU A 423 -10.19 9.65 7.12
CA LEU A 423 -9.08 8.89 7.69
C LEU A 423 -8.10 9.79 8.45
N VAL A 424 -7.61 10.85 7.81
CA VAL A 424 -6.63 11.75 8.44
C VAL A 424 -7.24 12.56 9.60
N ARG A 425 -8.54 12.90 9.52
CA ARG A 425 -9.27 13.50 10.61
C ARG A 425 -9.27 12.60 11.85
N LYS A 426 -9.65 11.32 11.68
CA LYS A 426 -9.67 10.33 12.77
C LYS A 426 -8.28 10.16 13.38
N TRP A 427 -7.26 9.98 12.57
CA TRP A 427 -5.88 9.86 13.07
C TRP A 427 -5.45 11.06 13.88
N TYR A 428 -5.72 12.27 13.37
CA TYR A 428 -5.28 13.48 14.05
C TYR A 428 -6.04 13.75 15.35
N ILE A 429 -7.35 13.56 15.36
CA ILE A 429 -8.15 13.68 16.59
C ILE A 429 -7.67 12.69 17.66
N VAL A 430 -7.48 11.42 17.29
CA VAL A 430 -7.09 10.35 18.22
C VAL A 430 -5.67 10.55 18.75
N GLN A 431 -4.72 10.94 17.91
CA GLN A 431 -3.32 11.06 18.29
C GLN A 431 -2.96 12.43 18.87
N CYS A 432 -3.59 13.49 18.40
CA CYS A 432 -3.23 14.88 18.72
C CYS A 432 -4.36 15.73 19.31
N GLY A 433 -5.59 15.23 19.46
CA GLY A 433 -6.70 15.98 20.06
C GLY A 433 -6.36 16.60 21.43
N PRO A 434 -5.68 15.91 22.37
CA PRO A 434 -5.24 16.52 23.61
C PRO A 434 -4.18 17.64 23.45
N LEU A 435 -3.46 17.65 22.30
CA LEU A 435 -2.32 18.53 22.03
C LEU A 435 -2.71 19.77 21.23
N ASP A 436 -3.76 19.66 20.41
CA ASP A 436 -4.21 20.69 19.47
C ASP A 436 -5.71 20.96 19.62
N LYS A 437 -6.06 22.11 20.18
CA LYS A 437 -7.46 22.50 20.38
C LYS A 437 -8.30 22.53 19.10
N ARG A 438 -7.67 22.71 17.92
CA ARG A 438 -8.34 22.67 16.61
C ARG A 438 -8.91 21.28 16.29
N ALA A 439 -8.32 20.22 16.88
CA ALA A 439 -8.72 18.83 16.69
C ALA A 439 -9.75 18.33 17.73
N GLN A 440 -10.30 19.20 18.57
CA GLN A 440 -11.28 18.86 19.63
C GLN A 440 -12.74 18.98 19.14
N LYS A 441 -12.99 18.61 17.90
CA LYS A 441 -14.31 18.61 17.26
C LYS A 441 -14.28 17.80 15.97
N MET A 442 -15.41 17.27 15.54
CA MET A 442 -15.51 16.45 14.33
C MET A 442 -15.28 17.25 13.04
N LYS A 443 -15.73 18.48 12.95
CA LYS A 443 -15.49 19.35 11.79
C LYS A 443 -14.24 20.18 12.02
N LEU A 444 -13.10 19.73 11.47
CA LEU A 444 -11.85 20.51 11.47
C LEU A 444 -12.00 21.76 10.61
N ASP A 445 -11.24 22.82 10.94
CA ASP A 445 -11.16 24.00 10.07
C ASP A 445 -10.38 23.69 8.79
N ASP A 446 -10.67 24.46 7.72
CA ASP A 446 -10.07 24.22 6.39
C ASP A 446 -8.54 24.34 6.39
N LYS A 447 -7.95 25.15 7.27
CA LYS A 447 -6.51 25.29 7.38
C LYS A 447 -5.86 24.04 7.96
N LEU A 448 -6.41 23.50 9.04
CA LEU A 448 -5.92 22.27 9.65
C LEU A 448 -6.09 21.08 8.69
N MET A 449 -7.31 20.93 8.11
CA MET A 449 -7.57 19.88 7.13
C MET A 449 -6.63 20.01 5.91
N GLY A 450 -6.36 21.21 5.46
CA GLY A 450 -5.41 21.47 4.39
C GLY A 450 -3.99 21.00 4.71
N GLN A 451 -3.50 21.20 5.94
CA GLN A 451 -2.18 20.69 6.34
C GLN A 451 -2.15 19.16 6.42
N LEU A 452 -3.26 18.52 6.82
CA LEU A 452 -3.40 17.06 6.78
C LEU A 452 -3.37 16.53 5.33
N ILE A 453 -4.03 17.22 4.41
CA ILE A 453 -4.01 16.94 2.97
C ILE A 453 -2.58 17.09 2.40
N ARG A 454 -1.87 18.17 2.76
CA ARG A 454 -0.48 18.40 2.36
C ARG A 454 0.43 17.27 2.81
N PHE A 455 0.29 16.81 4.06
CA PHE A 455 1.05 15.68 4.59
C PHE A 455 0.89 14.43 3.73
N VAL A 456 -0.36 14.00 3.47
CA VAL A 456 -0.62 12.81 2.66
C VAL A 456 -0.15 13.02 1.22
N SER A 457 -0.37 14.21 0.64
CA SER A 457 0.12 14.54 -0.71
C SER A 457 1.64 14.40 -0.81
N SER A 458 2.40 14.90 0.18
CA SER A 458 3.85 14.73 0.21
C SER A 458 4.26 13.25 0.26
N HIS A 459 3.55 12.45 1.05
CA HIS A 459 3.81 11.01 1.19
C HIS A 459 3.56 10.26 -0.14
N GLU A 460 2.37 10.45 -0.76
CA GLU A 460 2.02 9.78 -2.00
C GLU A 460 2.94 10.18 -3.18
N VAL A 461 3.33 11.45 -3.23
CA VAL A 461 4.32 11.90 -4.20
C VAL A 461 5.66 11.18 -4.00
N GLY A 462 6.07 10.91 -2.77
CA GLY A 462 7.27 10.11 -2.48
C GLY A 462 7.23 8.73 -3.16
N HIS A 463 6.08 8.05 -3.15
CA HIS A 463 5.91 6.79 -3.88
C HIS A 463 6.05 6.96 -5.38
N THR A 464 5.51 8.02 -5.93
CA THR A 464 5.62 8.32 -7.37
C THR A 464 7.02 8.77 -7.79
N LEU A 465 7.89 9.15 -6.84
CA LEU A 465 9.31 9.37 -7.04
C LEU A 465 10.16 8.09 -6.92
N GLY A 466 9.52 6.95 -6.70
CA GLY A 466 10.17 5.64 -6.58
C GLY A 466 10.46 5.18 -5.15
N LEU A 467 10.15 5.96 -4.12
CA LEU A 467 10.46 5.63 -2.73
C LEU A 467 9.45 4.65 -2.12
N ARG A 468 9.94 3.72 -1.31
CA ARG A 468 9.16 2.79 -0.49
C ARG A 468 8.99 3.31 0.93
N HIS A 469 8.07 2.70 1.69
CA HIS A 469 7.94 2.99 3.12
C HIS A 469 9.23 2.69 3.88
N ASN A 470 9.60 3.57 4.81
CA ASN A 470 10.74 3.37 5.70
C ASN A 470 10.32 3.46 7.18
N MET A 471 9.63 2.42 7.65
CA MET A 471 9.01 2.39 8.98
C MET A 471 10.02 2.27 10.14
N ILE A 472 11.31 2.05 9.87
CA ILE A 472 12.34 2.07 10.91
C ILE A 472 12.83 3.50 11.23
N SER A 473 12.51 4.47 10.40
CA SER A 473 13.06 5.85 10.46
C SER A 473 12.85 6.53 11.80
N SER A 474 11.71 6.32 12.47
CA SER A 474 11.41 6.93 13.77
C SER A 474 12.07 6.22 14.95
N SER A 475 12.52 4.97 14.79
CA SER A 475 13.01 4.12 15.89
C SER A 475 14.38 4.53 16.44
N PHE A 476 15.12 5.38 15.75
CA PHE A 476 16.42 5.88 16.20
C PHE A 476 16.30 7.14 17.07
N THR A 477 15.12 7.71 17.17
CA THR A 477 14.89 8.92 17.99
C THR A 477 14.60 8.51 19.43
N PRO A 478 15.38 8.97 20.44
CA PRO A 478 15.02 8.73 21.83
C PRO A 478 13.61 9.27 22.14
N VAL A 479 12.78 8.46 22.80
CA VAL A 479 11.39 8.82 23.13
C VAL A 479 11.29 10.17 23.83
N GLU A 480 12.26 10.49 24.71
CA GLU A 480 12.29 11.75 25.46
C GLU A 480 12.52 12.97 24.54
N LYS A 481 13.18 12.79 23.39
CA LYS A 481 13.36 13.85 22.40
C LYS A 481 12.09 14.19 21.64
N LEU A 482 11.17 13.24 21.53
CA LEU A 482 9.85 13.47 20.96
C LEU A 482 8.98 14.40 21.81
N ARG A 483 9.35 14.59 23.09
CA ARG A 483 8.74 15.49 24.05
C ARG A 483 9.54 16.79 24.26
N ASP A 484 10.74 16.88 23.74
CA ASP A 484 11.58 18.08 23.78
C ASP A 484 11.16 19.02 22.64
N LYS A 485 10.38 20.06 22.97
CA LYS A 485 9.84 21.00 21.98
C LYS A 485 10.90 21.58 21.07
N ALA A 486 12.01 22.07 21.61
CA ALA A 486 13.06 22.73 20.84
C ALA A 486 13.69 21.75 19.86
N TRP A 487 13.92 20.52 20.30
CA TRP A 487 14.51 19.49 19.47
C TRP A 487 13.54 19.01 18.37
N VAL A 488 12.30 18.63 18.74
CA VAL A 488 11.36 18.01 17.79
C VAL A 488 10.83 19.01 16.75
N GLU A 489 10.69 20.30 17.10
CA GLU A 489 10.30 21.33 16.13
C GLU A 489 11.43 21.63 15.13
N GLN A 490 12.67 21.38 15.48
CA GLN A 490 13.82 21.50 14.59
C GLN A 490 14.01 20.26 13.72
N HIS A 491 14.00 19.04 14.30
CA HIS A 491 14.37 17.80 13.63
C HIS A 491 13.20 16.99 13.09
N GLY A 492 11.96 17.22 13.58
CA GLY A 492 10.81 16.35 13.33
C GLY A 492 10.79 15.15 14.27
N HIS A 493 9.70 14.42 14.28
CA HIS A 493 9.54 13.21 15.09
C HIS A 493 9.95 11.93 14.34
N THR A 494 10.20 12.02 13.03
CA THR A 494 10.78 11.00 12.16
C THR A 494 11.72 11.65 11.15
N VAL A 495 12.69 10.89 10.63
CA VAL A 495 13.61 11.38 9.59
C VAL A 495 13.11 11.17 8.17
N SER A 496 11.88 10.64 8.00
CA SER A 496 11.29 10.36 6.67
C SER A 496 9.79 10.60 6.65
N ILE A 497 9.31 11.27 5.59
CA ILE A 497 7.88 11.34 5.27
C ILE A 497 7.33 9.97 4.84
N MET A 498 8.19 9.07 4.37
CA MET A 498 7.85 7.71 3.98
C MET A 498 7.73 6.75 5.16
N ASP A 499 7.98 7.20 6.36
CA ASP A 499 7.65 6.50 7.59
C ASP A 499 6.15 6.64 7.90
N TYR A 500 5.47 5.57 8.23
CA TYR A 500 4.09 5.63 8.72
C TYR A 500 4.03 6.08 10.19
N ALA A 501 4.89 7.03 10.59
CA ALA A 501 4.91 7.63 11.91
C ALA A 501 3.60 8.34 12.28
N ARG A 502 2.84 8.79 11.28
CA ARG A 502 1.64 9.63 11.43
C ARG A 502 1.99 10.90 12.20
N PHE A 503 1.42 11.09 13.40
CA PHE A 503 1.62 12.29 14.20
C PHE A 503 2.38 11.97 15.48
N ASN A 504 3.03 12.97 16.08
CA ASN A 504 3.78 12.79 17.33
C ASN A 504 2.82 12.59 18.53
N TYR A 505 2.29 11.37 18.65
CA TYR A 505 1.42 10.98 19.76
C TYR A 505 2.16 10.81 21.10
N VAL A 506 3.48 10.83 21.10
CA VAL A 506 4.31 10.76 22.32
C VAL A 506 4.31 12.08 23.09
N ALA A 507 4.19 13.19 22.36
CA ALA A 507 4.06 14.51 22.96
C ALA A 507 2.89 14.57 23.96
N GLN A 508 3.04 15.37 25.01
CA GLN A 508 2.02 15.56 26.04
C GLN A 508 1.59 17.03 26.06
N PRO A 509 0.38 17.37 26.55
CA PRO A 509 -0.11 18.76 26.58
C PRO A 509 0.83 19.74 27.28
N GLU A 510 1.52 19.27 28.31
CA GLU A 510 2.49 20.07 29.07
C GLU A 510 3.74 20.42 28.29
N ASP A 511 4.08 19.67 27.24
CA ASP A 511 5.27 19.89 26.40
C ASP A 511 5.08 21.08 25.45
N LYS A 512 3.82 21.49 25.19
CA LYS A 512 3.44 22.64 24.36
C LYS A 512 4.08 22.62 22.96
N ILE A 513 4.21 21.44 22.37
CA ILE A 513 4.77 21.22 21.04
C ILE A 513 3.76 21.74 20.00
N GLY A 514 4.25 22.53 19.05
CA GLY A 514 3.44 23.07 17.97
C GLY A 514 3.37 22.17 16.74
N GLU A 515 2.67 22.63 15.71
CA GLU A 515 2.44 21.92 14.44
C GLU A 515 3.75 21.37 13.83
N LYS A 516 4.86 22.12 13.94
CA LYS A 516 6.17 21.70 13.42
C LYS A 516 6.72 20.43 14.05
N GLY A 517 6.37 20.13 15.29
CA GLY A 517 6.80 18.91 15.99
C GLY A 517 5.73 17.83 16.05
N LEU A 518 4.48 18.15 15.66
CA LEU A 518 3.38 17.19 15.62
C LEU A 518 3.23 16.52 14.24
N PHE A 519 3.54 17.22 13.14
CA PHE A 519 3.36 16.73 11.77
C PHE A 519 4.66 16.14 11.22
N PRO A 520 4.58 15.03 10.46
CA PRO A 520 5.73 14.55 9.68
C PRO A 520 5.99 15.48 8.48
N ARG A 521 7.20 15.47 7.97
CA ARG A 521 7.65 16.29 6.83
C ARG A 521 8.79 15.60 6.11
N ILE A 522 9.20 16.15 4.95
CA ILE A 522 10.39 15.70 4.25
C ILE A 522 11.59 15.79 5.22
N GLY A 523 12.15 14.63 5.52
CA GLY A 523 13.21 14.46 6.53
C GLY A 523 14.59 14.24 5.91
N ASP A 524 15.56 13.98 6.78
CA ASP A 524 16.95 13.77 6.36
C ASP A 524 17.13 12.48 5.55
N TYR A 525 16.36 11.44 5.86
CA TYR A 525 16.38 10.22 5.06
C TYR A 525 15.83 10.46 3.64
N ASP A 526 14.75 11.20 3.50
CA ASP A 526 14.16 11.51 2.20
C ASP A 526 15.15 12.28 1.32
N LYS A 527 15.82 13.30 1.89
CA LYS A 527 16.88 14.05 1.21
C LYS A 527 18.03 13.14 0.79
N TRP A 528 18.45 12.24 1.67
CA TRP A 528 19.49 11.26 1.39
C TRP A 528 19.07 10.28 0.30
N ALA A 529 17.87 9.72 0.36
CA ALA A 529 17.36 8.77 -0.61
C ALA A 529 17.23 9.41 -2.00
N ILE A 530 16.70 10.64 -2.09
CA ILE A 530 16.64 11.41 -3.34
C ILE A 530 18.04 11.75 -3.84
N GLN A 531 18.97 12.17 -2.99
CA GLN A 531 20.36 12.41 -3.39
C GLN A 531 20.95 11.14 -4.00
N TRP A 532 20.85 10.00 -3.32
CA TRP A 532 21.39 8.73 -3.79
C TRP A 532 20.75 8.28 -5.10
N GLY A 533 19.43 8.39 -5.23
CA GLY A 533 18.67 7.94 -6.40
C GLY A 533 18.78 8.86 -7.61
N TYR A 534 18.89 10.17 -7.41
CA TYR A 534 18.73 11.18 -8.46
C TYR A 534 19.99 11.99 -8.79
N GLN A 535 21.04 11.93 -7.97
CA GLN A 535 22.30 12.62 -8.30
C GLN A 535 22.79 12.22 -9.70
N TYR A 536 23.08 13.22 -10.54
CA TYR A 536 23.59 13.01 -11.89
C TYR A 536 25.07 12.62 -11.85
N ARG A 537 25.42 11.48 -12.45
CA ARG A 537 26.74 10.86 -12.38
C ARG A 537 27.24 10.45 -13.77
N PRO A 538 27.61 11.40 -14.61
CA PRO A 538 28.02 11.15 -16.00
C PRO A 538 29.39 10.45 -16.10
N GLU A 539 30.16 10.40 -15.02
CA GLU A 539 31.46 9.73 -14.93
C GLU A 539 31.34 8.19 -15.06
N PHE A 540 30.17 7.63 -14.69
CA PHE A 540 29.92 6.20 -14.82
C PHE A 540 29.11 5.94 -16.09
N LYS A 541 29.66 5.13 -16.97
CA LYS A 541 28.97 4.65 -18.19
C LYS A 541 28.45 3.23 -18.03
N ASN A 542 28.91 2.53 -17.02
CA ASN A 542 28.48 1.19 -16.68
C ASN A 542 27.73 1.21 -15.35
N PRO A 543 26.50 0.67 -15.24
CA PRO A 543 25.70 0.68 -14.02
C PRO A 543 26.28 -0.17 -12.90
N TYR A 544 27.11 -1.16 -13.20
CA TYR A 544 27.75 -2.02 -12.19
C TYR A 544 28.90 -1.29 -11.50
N ASP A 545 29.67 -0.46 -12.22
CA ASP A 545 30.71 0.38 -11.61
C ASP A 545 30.09 1.50 -10.77
N GLU A 546 28.99 2.10 -11.23
CA GLU A 546 28.21 3.04 -10.44
C GLU A 546 27.71 2.38 -9.14
N LYS A 547 27.22 1.13 -9.21
CA LYS A 547 26.76 0.37 -8.01
C LYS A 547 27.88 0.21 -6.99
N LYS A 548 29.12 -0.12 -7.41
CA LYS A 548 30.26 -0.26 -6.49
C LYS A 548 30.52 1.05 -5.72
N ALA A 549 30.53 2.18 -6.44
CA ALA A 549 30.72 3.50 -5.84
C ALA A 549 29.59 3.89 -4.90
N LEU A 550 28.34 3.65 -5.31
CA LEU A 550 27.13 3.92 -4.50
C LEU A 550 27.07 3.04 -3.24
N ARG A 551 27.42 1.76 -3.32
CA ARG A 551 27.52 0.88 -2.14
C ARG A 551 28.54 1.39 -1.12
N ALA A 552 29.68 1.88 -1.56
CA ALA A 552 30.69 2.49 -0.68
C ALA A 552 30.12 3.77 0.01
N GLN A 553 29.38 4.60 -0.75
CA GLN A 553 28.73 5.79 -0.22
C GLN A 553 27.64 5.45 0.83
N VAL A 554 26.79 4.44 0.55
CA VAL A 554 25.78 3.95 1.52
C VAL A 554 26.46 3.42 2.78
N THR A 555 27.53 2.63 2.63
CA THR A 555 28.30 2.12 3.76
C THR A 555 28.89 3.23 4.65
N ALA A 556 29.45 4.27 4.06
CA ALA A 556 29.98 5.41 4.79
C ALA A 556 28.86 6.21 5.48
N LYS A 557 27.73 6.42 4.77
CA LYS A 557 26.56 7.12 5.31
C LYS A 557 25.97 6.43 6.52
N LEU A 558 25.73 5.10 6.44
CA LEU A 558 25.15 4.33 7.54
C LEU A 558 26.09 4.21 8.75
N LYS A 559 27.40 4.19 8.55
CA LYS A 559 28.37 4.27 9.66
C LYS A 559 28.31 5.61 10.40
N ALA A 560 28.13 6.70 9.66
CA ALA A 560 28.07 8.04 10.23
C ALA A 560 26.68 8.39 10.80
N ARG A 561 25.63 7.88 10.20
CA ARG A 561 24.21 8.17 10.48
C ARG A 561 23.40 6.88 10.44
N PRO A 562 23.42 6.06 11.52
CA PRO A 562 22.62 4.83 11.59
C PRO A 562 21.11 5.03 11.39
N ASP A 563 20.61 6.20 11.74
CA ASP A 563 19.22 6.64 11.54
C ASP A 563 18.83 6.77 10.05
N MET A 564 19.78 6.68 9.12
CA MET A 564 19.51 6.60 7.68
C MET A 564 19.27 5.16 7.20
N SER A 565 19.06 4.22 8.11
CA SER A 565 18.79 2.82 7.78
C SER A 565 17.46 2.62 7.09
N TYR A 566 17.43 1.61 6.23
CA TYR A 566 16.23 1.05 5.61
C TYR A 566 16.28 -0.49 5.75
N VAL A 567 15.18 -1.10 6.15
CA VAL A 567 15.09 -2.56 6.38
C VAL A 567 13.92 -3.23 5.64
N GLY A 568 13.29 -2.50 4.75
CA GLY A 568 12.09 -2.94 4.01
C GLY A 568 10.80 -2.39 4.62
N ASP A 569 9.70 -2.58 3.89
CA ASP A 569 8.37 -2.21 4.37
C ASP A 569 7.99 -3.13 5.52
N GLU A 570 7.31 -2.59 6.54
CA GLU A 570 6.81 -3.30 7.73
C GLU A 570 7.75 -4.42 8.22
N GLY A 571 9.04 -4.12 8.28
CA GLY A 571 10.07 -4.85 8.99
C GLY A 571 10.14 -6.35 8.75
N ARG A 572 9.88 -6.82 7.55
CA ARG A 572 9.84 -8.29 7.29
C ARG A 572 9.06 -9.08 8.37
N GLY A 573 8.11 -8.41 9.03
CA GLY A 573 7.15 -8.97 9.99
C GLY A 573 7.65 -9.22 11.43
N GLN A 574 8.94 -9.05 11.74
CA GLN A 574 9.49 -9.42 13.06
C GLN A 574 10.34 -8.34 13.74
N ASP A 575 10.71 -7.27 13.05
CA ASP A 575 11.51 -6.20 13.66
C ASP A 575 10.61 -5.24 14.45
N PRO A 576 10.72 -5.17 15.78
CA PRO A 576 9.87 -4.31 16.61
C PRO A 576 10.12 -2.81 16.39
N ARG A 577 11.19 -2.44 15.69
CA ARG A 577 11.54 -1.06 15.36
C ARG A 577 10.86 -0.59 14.07
N SER A 578 10.40 -1.53 13.20
CA SER A 578 9.83 -1.23 11.90
C SER A 578 8.35 -1.62 11.87
N GLN A 579 7.51 -0.75 12.43
CA GLN A 579 6.08 -0.95 12.56
C GLN A 579 5.31 0.32 12.21
N THR A 580 4.17 0.17 11.56
CA THR A 580 3.26 1.28 11.27
C THR A 580 2.91 2.03 12.56
N GLU A 581 3.11 3.36 12.59
CA GLU A 581 2.81 4.26 13.70
C GLU A 581 3.66 4.03 14.98
N SER A 582 4.72 3.24 14.91
CA SER A 582 5.67 3.14 16.00
C SER A 582 6.56 4.38 16.06
N LEU A 583 6.83 4.92 17.25
CA LEU A 583 7.70 6.09 17.46
C LEU A 583 8.73 5.81 18.53
N GLY A 584 9.94 6.33 18.29
CA GLY A 584 11.01 6.34 19.27
C GLY A 584 11.71 5.00 19.47
N ASP A 585 12.74 5.03 20.27
CA ASP A 585 13.67 3.90 20.54
C ASP A 585 13.14 2.88 21.57
N ASN A 586 11.97 3.15 22.17
CA ASN A 586 11.38 2.28 23.20
C ASN A 586 9.86 2.22 23.06
N ASN A 587 9.35 1.08 22.54
CA ASN A 587 7.92 0.88 22.27
C ASN A 587 7.08 0.95 23.55
N MET A 588 7.57 0.47 24.72
CA MET A 588 6.83 0.50 25.98
C MET A 588 6.60 1.94 26.46
N LYS A 589 7.65 2.75 26.44
CA LYS A 589 7.55 4.17 26.82
C LYS A 589 6.66 4.96 25.86
N ALA A 590 6.87 4.80 24.54
CA ALA A 590 6.10 5.51 23.53
C ALA A 590 4.61 5.14 23.64
N SER A 591 4.30 3.85 23.75
CA SER A 591 2.91 3.36 23.90
C SER A 591 2.28 3.86 25.21
N THR A 592 3.05 3.94 26.31
CA THR A 592 2.56 4.51 27.57
C THR A 592 2.14 5.98 27.42
N TYR A 593 2.95 6.80 26.72
CA TYR A 593 2.57 8.19 26.42
C TYR A 593 1.36 8.28 25.49
N GLY A 594 1.31 7.43 24.47
CA GLY A 594 0.18 7.32 23.57
C GLY A 594 -1.13 6.98 24.32
N ILE A 595 -1.09 5.96 25.20
CA ILE A 595 -2.26 5.57 26.03
C ILE A 595 -2.70 6.71 26.96
N LYS A 596 -1.77 7.47 27.56
CA LYS A 596 -2.14 8.65 28.36
C LYS A 596 -2.92 9.69 27.52
N ASN A 597 -2.55 9.87 26.26
CA ASN A 597 -3.29 10.75 25.36
C ASN A 597 -4.66 10.15 24.98
N LEU A 598 -4.75 8.83 24.73
CA LEU A 598 -6.04 8.17 24.48
C LEU A 598 -6.99 8.29 25.68
N GLN A 599 -6.47 8.20 26.91
CA GLN A 599 -7.27 8.44 28.12
C GLN A 599 -7.85 9.85 28.15
N ARG A 600 -7.06 10.86 27.75
CA ARG A 600 -7.55 12.24 27.65
C ARG A 600 -8.58 12.42 26.51
N VAL A 601 -8.38 11.73 25.39
CA VAL A 601 -9.37 11.69 24.30
C VAL A 601 -10.68 11.13 24.83
N MET A 602 -10.65 9.96 25.49
CA MET A 602 -11.85 9.33 26.05
C MET A 602 -12.61 10.20 27.05
N GLN A 603 -11.88 10.95 27.90
CA GLN A 603 -12.49 11.89 28.85
C GLN A 603 -13.29 13.02 28.19
N ASN A 604 -12.99 13.34 26.94
CA ASN A 604 -13.59 14.46 26.21
C ASN A 604 -14.38 14.00 24.96
N LEU A 605 -14.42 12.70 24.69
CA LEU A 605 -14.90 12.16 23.42
C LEU A 605 -16.36 12.54 23.16
N GLU A 606 -17.22 12.41 24.16
CA GLU A 606 -18.64 12.77 24.06
C GLU A 606 -18.82 14.23 23.63
N GLN A 607 -18.07 15.15 24.25
CA GLN A 607 -18.12 16.57 23.91
C GLN A 607 -17.60 16.85 22.50
N TRP A 608 -16.52 16.16 22.07
CA TRP A 608 -15.91 16.41 20.76
C TRP A 608 -16.72 15.84 19.60
N THR A 609 -17.58 14.85 19.90
CA THR A 609 -18.42 14.15 18.92
C THR A 609 -19.90 14.48 19.05
N GLU A 610 -20.26 15.52 19.85
CA GLU A 610 -21.64 15.94 20.02
C GLU A 610 -22.28 16.31 18.68
N GLN A 611 -23.44 15.69 18.38
CA GLN A 611 -24.22 15.92 17.17
C GLN A 611 -25.49 16.71 17.49
N PRO A 612 -25.86 17.72 16.68
CA PRO A 612 -27.05 18.56 16.96
C PRO A 612 -28.39 17.81 16.98
N ASP A 613 -28.46 16.69 16.29
CA ASP A 613 -29.66 15.82 16.21
C ASP A 613 -29.71 14.78 17.34
N GLY A 614 -28.73 14.78 18.25
CA GLY A 614 -28.67 13.86 19.38
C GLY A 614 -28.31 12.42 19.01
N GLN A 615 -27.81 12.16 17.79
CA GLN A 615 -27.32 10.85 17.39
C GLN A 615 -25.90 10.61 17.91
N TYR A 616 -25.42 9.36 17.82
CA TYR A 616 -24.14 8.93 18.38
C TYR A 616 -23.21 8.27 17.34
N ASP A 617 -23.45 8.49 16.04
CA ASP A 617 -22.65 7.87 14.97
C ASP A 617 -21.19 8.34 15.02
N ASP A 618 -20.97 9.65 15.20
CA ASP A 618 -19.64 10.22 15.36
C ASP A 618 -18.95 9.70 16.64
N LEU A 619 -19.69 9.55 17.73
CA LEU A 619 -19.17 8.96 18.97
C LEU A 619 -18.75 7.51 18.77
N GLN A 620 -19.58 6.71 18.10
CA GLN A 620 -19.30 5.31 17.81
C GLN A 620 -18.08 5.16 16.87
N GLU A 621 -18.01 6.01 15.81
CA GLU A 621 -16.86 6.01 14.89
C GLU A 621 -15.56 6.34 15.63
N MET A 622 -15.57 7.39 16.44
CA MET A 622 -14.37 7.85 17.12
C MET A 622 -13.97 6.94 18.29
N HIS A 623 -14.92 6.36 19.02
CA HIS A 623 -14.63 5.32 20.02
C HIS A 623 -13.92 4.12 19.37
N ARG A 624 -14.44 3.65 18.23
CA ARG A 624 -13.81 2.57 17.45
C ARG A 624 -12.37 2.94 17.02
N ALA A 625 -12.16 4.19 16.61
CA ALA A 625 -10.82 4.68 16.24
C ALA A 625 -9.86 4.72 17.45
N VAL A 626 -10.31 5.16 18.63
CA VAL A 626 -9.52 5.12 19.87
C VAL A 626 -9.16 3.68 20.25
N ARG A 627 -10.15 2.78 20.20
CA ARG A 627 -9.93 1.35 20.46
C ARG A 627 -8.91 0.72 19.52
N GLN A 628 -9.00 1.01 18.23
CA GLN A 628 -8.05 0.53 17.24
C GLN A 628 -6.64 1.07 17.49
N GLN A 629 -6.53 2.34 17.87
CA GLN A 629 -5.24 2.96 18.18
C GLN A 629 -4.62 2.37 19.46
N TYR A 630 -5.43 2.11 20.49
CA TYR A 630 -4.98 1.39 21.69
C TYR A 630 -4.44 0.01 21.30
N GLN A 631 -5.16 -0.77 20.50
CA GLN A 631 -4.71 -2.09 20.05
C GLN A 631 -3.42 -2.00 19.22
N ARG A 632 -3.23 -0.94 18.45
CA ARG A 632 -1.99 -0.69 17.72
C ARG A 632 -0.81 -0.48 18.67
N TYR A 633 -0.98 0.33 19.71
CA TYR A 633 0.06 0.54 20.71
C TYR A 633 0.42 -0.74 21.48
N THR A 634 -0.56 -1.57 21.79
CA THR A 634 -0.29 -2.87 22.43
C THR A 634 0.49 -3.82 21.49
N ASN A 635 0.16 -3.84 20.21
CA ASN A 635 0.88 -4.61 19.19
C ASN A 635 2.33 -4.15 19.03
N HIS A 636 2.63 -2.84 19.15
CA HIS A 636 4.01 -2.35 19.12
C HIS A 636 4.86 -2.98 20.21
N VAL A 637 4.30 -3.15 21.39
CA VAL A 637 4.97 -3.77 22.52
C VAL A 637 5.08 -5.30 22.34
N LEU A 638 3.99 -5.96 21.93
CA LEU A 638 3.94 -7.40 21.73
C LEU A 638 5.03 -7.91 20.78
N ARG A 639 5.34 -7.17 19.73
CA ARG A 639 6.38 -7.52 18.74
C ARG A 639 7.81 -7.52 19.29
N ASN A 640 8.07 -6.99 20.49
CA ASN A 640 9.38 -7.12 21.13
C ASN A 640 9.63 -8.55 21.63
N ILE A 641 8.58 -9.34 21.86
CA ILE A 641 8.70 -10.72 22.33
C ILE A 641 9.06 -11.61 21.16
N LEU A 642 10.20 -12.32 21.23
CA LEU A 642 10.84 -13.05 20.13
C LEU A 642 11.17 -12.18 18.90
N GLY A 643 11.19 -10.86 19.04
CA GLY A 643 11.51 -9.94 17.97
C GLY A 643 12.93 -10.16 17.44
N ARG A 644 13.08 -9.89 16.13
CA ARG A 644 14.36 -9.96 15.42
C ARG A 644 14.66 -8.63 14.77
N MET A 645 15.77 -8.03 15.14
CA MET A 645 16.23 -6.75 14.62
C MET A 645 17.09 -6.99 13.38
N HIS A 646 16.67 -6.41 12.26
CA HIS A 646 17.43 -6.42 11.01
C HIS A 646 18.32 -5.17 10.93
N ASN A 647 19.64 -5.36 10.92
CA ASN A 647 20.57 -4.24 10.89
C ASN A 647 21.26 -4.16 9.53
N THR A 648 21.17 -2.98 8.92
CA THR A 648 21.85 -2.64 7.66
C THR A 648 23.12 -1.80 7.91
N VAL A 649 23.36 -1.38 9.14
CA VAL A 649 24.54 -0.60 9.53
C VAL A 649 25.78 -1.50 9.50
N PRO A 650 26.84 -1.12 8.76
CA PRO A 650 28.05 -1.92 8.66
C PRO A 650 28.74 -2.13 10.01
N GLY A 651 29.06 -3.38 10.33
CA GLY A 651 29.69 -3.78 11.61
C GLY A 651 28.71 -4.21 12.69
N MET A 652 27.41 -3.97 12.53
CA MET A 652 26.39 -4.58 13.38
C MET A 652 26.08 -6.00 12.91
N LYS A 653 25.59 -6.84 13.84
CA LYS A 653 25.11 -8.18 13.52
C LYS A 653 23.84 -8.06 12.65
N PRO A 654 23.82 -8.61 11.42
CA PRO A 654 22.72 -8.39 10.47
C PRO A 654 21.34 -8.80 10.97
N ASN A 655 21.27 -9.91 11.73
CA ASN A 655 20.05 -10.40 12.36
C ASN A 655 20.32 -10.58 13.84
N ASP A 656 19.86 -9.65 14.63
CA ASP A 656 20.05 -9.69 16.09
C ASP A 656 18.72 -10.03 16.79
N ARG A 657 18.83 -10.46 18.04
CA ARG A 657 17.67 -10.78 18.89
C ARG A 657 17.33 -9.59 19.77
N VAL A 658 16.04 -9.40 20.01
CA VAL A 658 15.64 -8.47 21.08
C VAL A 658 16.18 -8.99 22.41
N PRO A 659 16.93 -8.17 23.18
CA PRO A 659 17.51 -8.59 24.46
C PRO A 659 16.45 -9.08 25.44
N LYS A 660 16.81 -10.09 26.28
CA LYS A 660 15.92 -10.64 27.30
C LYS A 660 15.27 -9.56 28.19
N ALA A 661 16.05 -8.55 28.58
CA ALA A 661 15.54 -7.47 29.45
C ALA A 661 14.39 -6.70 28.81
N VAL A 662 14.48 -6.43 27.48
CA VAL A 662 13.45 -5.75 26.73
C VAL A 662 12.21 -6.63 26.55
N GLN A 663 12.41 -7.92 26.27
CA GLN A 663 11.31 -8.89 26.19
C GLN A 663 10.56 -9.02 27.53
N LYS A 664 11.29 -9.05 28.63
CA LYS A 664 10.72 -9.09 29.99
C LYS A 664 9.95 -7.81 30.32
N GLU A 665 10.50 -6.63 29.99
CA GLU A 665 9.81 -5.34 30.13
C GLU A 665 8.52 -5.33 29.31
N ALA A 666 8.53 -5.88 28.08
CA ALA A 666 7.36 -5.98 27.24
C ALA A 666 6.25 -6.88 27.86
N ILE A 667 6.62 -8.04 28.44
CA ILE A 667 5.65 -8.92 29.14
C ILE A 667 5.04 -8.17 30.34
N GLN A 668 5.84 -7.51 31.14
CA GLN A 668 5.37 -6.75 32.30
C GLN A 668 4.42 -5.62 31.86
N TRP A 669 4.78 -4.90 30.79
CA TRP A 669 3.95 -3.85 30.24
C TRP A 669 2.61 -4.39 29.72
N LEU A 670 2.63 -5.51 29.01
CA LEU A 670 1.38 -6.17 28.56
C LEU A 670 0.54 -6.63 29.76
N GLY A 671 1.18 -7.06 30.84
CA GLY A 671 0.53 -7.38 32.09
C GLY A 671 -0.28 -6.22 32.68
N ASP A 672 0.22 -5.02 32.59
CA ASP A 672 -0.42 -3.83 33.17
C ASP A 672 -1.41 -3.13 32.20
N TYR A 673 -1.14 -3.18 30.90
CA TYR A 673 -1.90 -2.45 29.90
C TYR A 673 -2.84 -3.30 29.04
N VAL A 674 -2.78 -4.65 29.10
CA VAL A 674 -3.62 -5.55 28.29
C VAL A 674 -4.25 -6.64 29.14
N LEU A 675 -3.45 -7.31 29.99
CA LEU A 675 -3.94 -8.42 30.82
C LEU A 675 -4.61 -7.95 32.13
N GLU A 676 -4.67 -6.64 32.33
CA GLU A 676 -5.54 -5.94 33.27
C GLU A 676 -6.63 -5.19 32.48
N PRO A 677 -7.89 -5.18 32.95
CA PRO A 677 -8.98 -4.53 32.20
C PRO A 677 -8.81 -3.02 32.16
N GLN A 678 -8.75 -2.47 30.98
CA GLN A 678 -8.59 -1.04 30.72
C GLN A 678 -9.95 -0.32 30.71
N LEU A 679 -10.61 -0.27 31.86
CA LEU A 679 -11.98 0.24 32.02
C LEU A 679 -12.16 1.71 31.57
N TRP A 680 -11.06 2.47 31.49
CA TRP A 680 -11.08 3.86 30.99
C TRP A 680 -11.49 3.94 29.51
N LEU A 681 -11.31 2.85 28.75
CA LEU A 681 -11.69 2.75 27.34
C LEU A 681 -13.21 2.66 27.16
N TYR A 682 -13.92 2.26 28.20
CA TYR A 682 -15.36 2.06 28.22
C TYR A 682 -16.01 2.75 29.42
N PRO A 683 -16.07 4.11 29.43
CA PRO A 683 -16.89 4.81 30.42
C PRO A 683 -18.36 4.39 30.28
N GLN A 684 -19.08 4.20 31.38
CA GLN A 684 -20.46 3.73 31.36
C GLN A 684 -21.38 4.61 30.50
N SER A 685 -21.13 5.93 30.49
CA SER A 685 -21.91 6.89 29.68
C SER A 685 -21.76 6.64 28.18
N ILE A 686 -20.60 6.13 27.74
CA ILE A 686 -20.36 5.78 26.34
C ILE A 686 -20.93 4.40 26.02
N GLU A 687 -20.74 3.39 26.89
CA GLU A 687 -21.35 2.07 26.73
C GLU A 687 -22.87 2.18 26.51
N ASP A 688 -23.55 2.97 27.34
CA ASP A 688 -25.00 3.17 27.28
C ASP A 688 -25.47 3.82 25.98
N LYS A 689 -24.63 4.65 25.35
CA LYS A 689 -24.96 5.38 24.12
C LYS A 689 -24.70 4.59 22.86
N ILE A 690 -23.61 3.82 22.81
CA ILE A 690 -23.19 3.12 21.59
C ILE A 690 -23.45 1.61 21.65
N GLY A 691 -23.95 1.08 22.76
CA GLY A 691 -24.39 -0.32 22.89
C GLY A 691 -23.26 -1.35 22.78
N VAL A 692 -22.06 -1.05 23.29
CA VAL A 692 -20.93 -1.99 23.30
C VAL A 692 -20.84 -2.74 24.62
N ASP A 693 -20.36 -3.99 24.59
CA ASP A 693 -20.02 -4.76 25.77
C ASP A 693 -18.52 -4.63 26.07
N ALA A 694 -18.21 -3.85 27.10
CA ALA A 694 -16.85 -3.57 27.51
C ALA A 694 -16.08 -4.82 27.94
N GLU A 695 -16.72 -5.74 28.67
CA GLU A 695 -16.05 -6.94 29.19
C GLU A 695 -15.66 -7.87 28.05
N ASP A 696 -16.58 -8.13 27.13
CA ASP A 696 -16.32 -9.02 26.00
C ASP A 696 -15.24 -8.46 25.06
N ASP A 697 -15.24 -7.17 24.79
CA ASP A 697 -14.26 -6.57 23.88
C ASP A 697 -12.85 -6.51 24.51
N LEU A 698 -12.73 -6.09 25.76
CA LEU A 698 -11.45 -6.09 26.49
C LEU A 698 -10.90 -7.51 26.63
N LEU A 699 -11.76 -8.48 26.92
CA LEU A 699 -11.37 -9.90 26.97
C LEU A 699 -10.93 -10.42 25.61
N SER A 700 -11.56 -10.01 24.53
CA SER A 700 -11.17 -10.40 23.17
C SER A 700 -9.73 -9.98 22.88
N ILE A 701 -9.35 -8.74 23.22
CA ILE A 701 -7.98 -8.23 23.05
C ILE A 701 -7.02 -9.03 23.94
N ALA A 702 -7.30 -9.15 25.23
CA ALA A 702 -6.43 -9.85 26.18
C ALA A 702 -6.25 -11.33 25.84
N ARG A 703 -7.32 -12.01 25.39
CA ARG A 703 -7.25 -13.41 24.95
C ARG A 703 -6.42 -13.58 23.69
N THR A 704 -6.48 -12.63 22.78
CA THR A 704 -5.67 -12.67 21.56
C THR A 704 -4.19 -12.59 21.90
N ASP A 705 -3.79 -11.64 22.73
CA ASP A 705 -2.41 -11.48 23.16
C ASP A 705 -1.93 -12.65 24.01
N LEU A 706 -2.75 -13.12 24.95
CA LEU A 706 -2.43 -14.31 25.75
C LEU A 706 -2.29 -15.56 24.87
N SER A 707 -3.16 -15.73 23.89
CA SER A 707 -3.08 -16.84 22.92
C SER A 707 -1.81 -16.78 22.09
N TYR A 708 -1.34 -15.59 21.73
CA TYR A 708 -0.05 -15.42 21.08
C TYR A 708 1.10 -15.81 22.00
N LEU A 709 1.14 -15.26 23.24
CA LEU A 709 2.18 -15.53 24.23
C LEU A 709 2.33 -17.01 24.59
N LEU A 710 1.23 -17.75 24.65
CA LEU A 710 1.18 -19.17 25.02
C LEU A 710 0.88 -20.07 23.80
N SER A 711 1.07 -19.62 22.56
CA SER A 711 0.91 -20.51 21.42
C SER A 711 2.03 -21.56 21.35
N ALA A 712 1.70 -22.73 20.84
CA ALA A 712 2.67 -23.82 20.68
C ALA A 712 3.89 -23.40 19.84
N SER A 713 3.66 -22.62 18.74
CA SER A 713 4.74 -22.12 17.89
C SER A 713 5.60 -21.08 18.59
N MET A 714 4.99 -20.19 19.41
CA MET A 714 5.73 -19.20 20.20
C MET A 714 6.67 -19.90 21.21
N LEU A 715 6.15 -20.87 21.96
CA LEU A 715 6.92 -21.57 22.98
C LEU A 715 8.05 -22.40 22.37
N ALA A 716 7.80 -23.12 21.27
CA ALA A 716 8.84 -23.83 20.54
C ALA A 716 9.93 -22.90 20.01
N ASN A 717 9.55 -21.73 19.48
CA ASN A 717 10.49 -20.73 19.03
C ASN A 717 11.26 -20.10 20.20
N GLN A 718 10.59 -19.85 21.33
CA GLN A 718 11.21 -19.32 22.55
C GLN A 718 12.27 -20.28 23.09
N TYR A 719 11.94 -21.59 23.17
CA TYR A 719 12.88 -22.62 23.55
C TYR A 719 14.09 -22.69 22.62
N LYS A 720 13.85 -22.72 21.29
CA LYS A 720 14.88 -22.78 20.26
C LYS A 720 15.77 -21.52 20.25
N ASP A 721 15.18 -20.35 20.50
CA ASP A 721 15.90 -19.09 20.47
C ASP A 721 16.89 -18.93 21.64
N GLY A 722 16.49 -19.40 22.82
CA GLY A 722 17.34 -19.48 24.03
C GLY A 722 17.73 -18.15 24.68
N VAL A 723 17.36 -17.00 24.08
CA VAL A 723 17.69 -15.65 24.64
C VAL A 723 16.93 -15.42 25.93
N TYR A 724 15.70 -15.87 25.99
CA TYR A 724 14.85 -15.81 27.19
C TYR A 724 14.55 -17.23 27.62
N PRO A 725 15.17 -17.75 28.73
CA PRO A 725 14.94 -19.09 29.18
C PRO A 725 13.45 -19.38 29.38
N ILE A 726 12.96 -20.48 28.82
CA ILE A 726 11.51 -20.75 28.73
C ILE A 726 10.85 -20.87 30.10
N GLY A 727 11.56 -21.40 31.11
CA GLY A 727 11.04 -21.45 32.47
C GLY A 727 10.82 -20.06 33.09
N GLU A 728 11.77 -19.13 32.87
CA GLU A 728 11.60 -17.74 33.29
C GLU A 728 10.48 -17.02 32.52
N TYR A 729 10.38 -17.30 31.20
CA TYR A 729 9.30 -16.79 30.36
C TYR A 729 7.93 -17.19 30.90
N PHE A 730 7.72 -18.47 31.20
CA PHE A 730 6.47 -18.95 31.80
C PHE A 730 6.19 -18.28 33.16
N ALA A 731 7.20 -18.12 33.99
CA ALA A 731 7.05 -17.48 35.31
C ALA A 731 6.61 -16.02 35.16
N ASP A 732 7.21 -15.27 34.20
CA ASP A 732 6.88 -13.87 34.01
C ASP A 732 5.49 -13.70 33.36
N VAL A 733 5.09 -14.52 32.38
CA VAL A 733 3.73 -14.53 31.83
C VAL A 733 2.70 -14.93 32.90
N PHE A 734 3.02 -15.95 33.73
CA PHE A 734 2.18 -16.36 34.85
C PHE A 734 1.91 -15.20 35.82
N ALA A 735 2.95 -14.50 36.24
CA ALA A 735 2.86 -13.40 37.19
C ALA A 735 1.93 -12.25 36.68
N THR A 736 1.79 -12.07 35.38
CA THR A 736 0.89 -11.06 34.80
C THR A 736 -0.58 -11.45 34.89
N VAL A 737 -0.91 -12.75 34.75
CA VAL A 737 -2.30 -13.26 34.69
C VAL A 737 -2.82 -13.67 36.07
N TRP A 738 -1.93 -14.26 36.90
CA TRP A 738 -2.32 -14.90 38.16
C TRP A 738 -2.19 -13.99 39.39
N LYS A 739 -2.60 -12.71 39.20
CA LYS A 739 -2.75 -11.76 40.30
C LYS A 739 -3.91 -12.17 41.21
N PRO A 740 -3.83 -11.94 42.56
CA PRO A 740 -4.91 -12.29 43.50
C PRO A 740 -6.24 -11.62 43.11
N LEU A 741 -7.35 -12.36 43.31
CA LEU A 741 -8.69 -11.84 43.14
C LEU A 741 -9.12 -11.03 44.40
N ASN A 742 -9.62 -9.80 44.14
CA ASN A 742 -10.04 -8.91 45.22
C ASN A 742 -11.58 -8.86 45.29
N ASN A 743 -12.17 -9.32 46.41
CA ASN A 743 -13.63 -9.40 46.58
C ASN A 743 -14.36 -8.04 46.48
N LYS A 744 -13.66 -6.93 46.45
CA LYS A 744 -14.24 -5.56 46.30
C LYS A 744 -14.33 -5.05 44.88
N GLU A 745 -13.74 -5.74 43.90
CA GLU A 745 -13.63 -5.28 42.51
C GLU A 745 -14.20 -6.30 41.53
N GLU A 746 -15.49 -6.52 41.54
CA GLU A 746 -16.10 -7.63 40.78
C GLU A 746 -15.89 -7.51 39.25
N LYS A 747 -15.97 -6.33 38.64
CA LYS A 747 -15.70 -6.17 37.20
C LYS A 747 -14.26 -6.66 36.83
N ARG A 748 -13.28 -6.33 37.66
CA ARG A 748 -11.89 -6.79 37.45
C ARG A 748 -11.74 -8.28 37.72
N ASN A 749 -12.42 -8.79 38.74
CA ASN A 749 -12.38 -10.23 39.07
C ASN A 749 -13.04 -11.08 37.99
N SER A 750 -14.18 -10.62 37.43
CA SER A 750 -14.82 -11.32 36.30
C SER A 750 -13.87 -11.45 35.12
N PHE A 751 -13.25 -10.36 34.71
CA PHE A 751 -12.24 -10.36 33.65
C PHE A 751 -11.07 -11.31 33.95
N ARG A 752 -10.47 -11.23 35.15
CA ARG A 752 -9.36 -12.08 35.56
C ARG A 752 -9.74 -13.57 35.59
N ARG A 753 -10.90 -13.92 36.13
CA ARG A 753 -11.39 -15.31 36.14
C ARG A 753 -11.52 -15.85 34.72
N GLN A 754 -11.99 -15.04 33.78
CA GLN A 754 -12.10 -15.42 32.37
C GLN A 754 -10.73 -15.56 31.70
N LEU A 755 -9.79 -14.66 32.00
CA LEU A 755 -8.43 -14.72 31.48
C LEU A 755 -7.67 -15.92 32.02
N GLN A 756 -7.83 -16.28 33.33
CA GLN A 756 -7.26 -17.48 33.95
C GLN A 756 -7.82 -18.76 33.34
N ARG A 757 -9.13 -18.80 33.00
CA ARG A 757 -9.71 -19.90 32.22
C ARG A 757 -9.08 -20.03 30.84
N SER A 758 -8.84 -18.90 30.17
CA SER A 758 -8.18 -18.87 28.87
C SER A 758 -6.73 -19.35 28.95
N TYR A 759 -6.01 -18.99 30.00
CA TYR A 759 -4.65 -19.47 30.27
C TYR A 759 -4.61 -20.99 30.33
N ILE A 760 -5.46 -21.62 31.16
CA ILE A 760 -5.59 -23.08 31.24
C ILE A 760 -5.97 -23.68 29.88
N THR A 761 -6.85 -23.03 29.13
CA THR A 761 -7.23 -23.50 27.79
C THR A 761 -6.04 -23.48 26.81
N GLN A 762 -5.15 -22.50 26.92
CA GLN A 762 -3.95 -22.49 26.06
C GLN A 762 -2.98 -23.61 26.44
N LEU A 763 -2.77 -23.87 27.73
CA LEU A 763 -1.96 -25.04 28.21
C LEU A 763 -2.57 -26.35 27.72
N ASP A 764 -3.90 -26.52 27.78
CA ASP A 764 -4.58 -27.70 27.24
C ASP A 764 -4.33 -27.90 25.74
N ARG A 765 -4.36 -26.80 24.96
CA ARG A 765 -4.05 -26.87 23.53
C ARG A 765 -2.61 -27.28 23.22
N ILE A 766 -1.67 -26.91 24.09
CA ILE A 766 -0.26 -27.30 23.95
C ILE A 766 -0.08 -28.78 24.28
N LEU A 767 -0.65 -29.25 25.40
CA LEU A 767 -0.49 -30.61 25.90
C LEU A 767 -1.38 -31.60 25.13
N ASN A 768 -2.56 -31.19 24.72
CA ASN A 768 -3.57 -32.01 24.03
C ASN A 768 -3.96 -31.41 22.68
N PRO A 769 -3.06 -31.33 21.68
CA PRO A 769 -3.35 -30.76 20.40
C PRO A 769 -4.48 -31.51 19.68
N GLN A 770 -5.57 -30.77 19.30
CA GLN A 770 -6.66 -31.36 18.56
C GLN A 770 -6.35 -31.32 17.06
N PRO A 771 -6.65 -32.39 16.28
CA PRO A 771 -6.64 -32.34 14.83
C PRO A 771 -7.63 -31.26 14.33
N GLN A 772 -7.19 -30.31 13.55
CA GLN A 772 -8.13 -29.37 12.92
C GLN A 772 -8.89 -30.08 11.79
N THR A 773 -10.17 -30.33 11.99
CA THR A 773 -11.10 -30.73 10.94
C THR A 773 -11.61 -29.50 10.22
N SER A 774 -10.84 -28.95 9.29
CA SER A 774 -11.36 -28.01 8.29
C SER A 774 -10.98 -28.50 6.91
N GLY A 775 -11.98 -28.67 6.07
CA GLY A 775 -11.90 -29.20 4.70
C GLY A 775 -11.23 -28.26 3.71
N SER A 776 -10.01 -27.84 3.99
CA SER A 776 -9.16 -27.14 3.03
C SER A 776 -7.70 -27.50 3.28
N MET A 777 -7.11 -28.09 2.25
CA MET A 777 -5.70 -28.52 2.08
C MET A 777 -4.68 -28.20 3.18
N VAL A 778 -4.11 -29.25 3.69
CA VAL A 778 -2.79 -29.56 4.30
C VAL A 778 -1.72 -28.44 4.20
N THR A 779 -1.91 -27.33 4.89
CA THR A 779 -0.83 -26.39 5.19
C THR A 779 -0.80 -25.94 6.66
N ALA A 780 -1.80 -26.30 7.45
CA ALA A 780 -1.92 -25.92 8.87
C ALA A 780 -1.34 -26.93 9.87
N SER A 781 -0.91 -28.11 9.43
CA SER A 781 -0.46 -29.17 10.35
C SER A 781 0.94 -29.00 10.93
N THR A 782 1.77 -28.12 10.36
CA THR A 782 3.16 -27.94 10.81
C THR A 782 3.31 -27.07 12.05
N SER A 783 2.38 -26.15 12.33
CA SER A 783 2.48 -25.27 13.51
C SER A 783 1.94 -25.89 14.80
N LEU A 784 0.94 -26.77 14.73
CA LEU A 784 0.39 -27.47 15.89
C LEU A 784 1.33 -28.56 16.40
N ASN A 785 2.08 -29.21 15.52
CA ASN A 785 3.07 -30.20 15.88
C ASN A 785 4.40 -29.60 16.39
N ALA A 786 4.62 -28.30 16.27
CA ALA A 786 5.90 -27.69 16.63
C ALA A 786 6.20 -27.75 18.14
N ALA A 787 5.20 -27.57 19.01
CA ALA A 787 5.42 -27.71 20.46
C ALA A 787 5.43 -29.16 20.91
N ALA A 788 4.54 -30.00 20.37
CA ALA A 788 4.49 -31.43 20.69
C ALA A 788 5.80 -32.18 20.34
N ASN A 789 6.54 -31.67 19.34
CA ASN A 789 7.84 -32.18 18.90
C ASN A 789 9.04 -31.36 19.44
N SER A 790 8.84 -30.53 20.44
CA SER A 790 9.86 -29.68 21.07
C SER A 790 9.86 -29.91 22.58
N ASP A 791 11.05 -29.85 23.20
CA ASP A 791 11.18 -29.92 24.69
C ASP A 791 10.40 -28.80 25.40
N ALA A 792 9.87 -27.81 24.66
CA ALA A 792 8.96 -26.82 25.21
C ALA A 792 7.72 -27.43 25.88
N ILE A 793 7.29 -28.62 25.46
CA ILE A 793 6.18 -29.34 26.10
C ILE A 793 6.50 -29.76 27.56
N LEU A 794 7.76 -30.15 27.84
CA LEU A 794 8.21 -30.53 29.18
C LEU A 794 8.14 -29.34 30.15
N PHE A 795 8.48 -28.16 29.67
CA PHE A 795 8.33 -26.91 30.44
C PHE A 795 6.86 -26.54 30.64
N ALA A 796 5.98 -26.80 29.66
CA ALA A 796 4.56 -26.58 29.82
C ALA A 796 3.94 -27.53 30.86
N GLU A 797 4.37 -28.80 30.90
CA GLU A 797 4.00 -29.76 31.95
C GLU A 797 4.45 -29.29 33.35
N GLN A 798 5.73 -28.96 33.50
CA GLN A 798 6.28 -28.44 34.75
C GLN A 798 5.58 -27.14 35.19
N HIS A 799 5.25 -26.28 34.23
CA HIS A 799 4.54 -25.04 34.51
C HIS A 799 3.11 -25.28 34.98
N LEU A 800 2.45 -26.32 34.48
CA LEU A 800 1.13 -26.74 34.94
C LEU A 800 1.14 -27.15 36.44
N ASP A 801 2.23 -27.77 36.93
CA ASP A 801 2.42 -28.07 38.36
C ASP A 801 2.45 -26.76 39.18
N THR A 802 3.16 -25.75 38.69
CA THR A 802 3.23 -24.42 39.33
C THR A 802 1.84 -23.80 39.46
N VAL A 803 1.04 -23.87 38.37
CA VAL A 803 -0.33 -23.34 38.36
C VAL A 803 -1.24 -24.11 39.32
N GLU A 804 -1.14 -25.42 39.34
CA GLU A 804 -1.92 -26.28 40.23
C GLU A 804 -1.59 -25.99 41.70
N ASP A 805 -0.32 -25.85 42.06
CA ASP A 805 0.12 -25.54 43.39
C ASP A 805 -0.31 -24.16 43.85
N TYR A 806 -0.28 -23.17 42.99
CA TYR A 806 -0.86 -21.83 43.23
C TYR A 806 -2.35 -21.94 43.57
N LEU A 807 -3.13 -22.69 42.78
CA LEU A 807 -4.57 -22.87 42.97
C LEU A 807 -4.92 -23.60 44.28
N LYS A 808 -4.13 -24.58 44.70
CA LYS A 808 -4.32 -25.29 45.97
C LYS A 808 -4.14 -24.38 47.21
N GLN A 809 -3.33 -23.34 47.09
CA GLN A 809 -3.06 -22.37 48.14
C GLN A 809 -4.14 -21.28 48.28
N GLN A 810 -5.09 -21.21 47.33
CA GLN A 810 -6.10 -20.16 47.31
C GLN A 810 -7.23 -20.47 48.34
N PRO A 811 -7.96 -19.43 48.81
CA PRO A 811 -9.04 -19.59 49.78
C PRO A 811 -10.12 -20.57 49.34
N GLN A 812 -10.66 -21.34 50.26
CA GLN A 812 -11.71 -22.34 50.07
C GLN A 812 -13.00 -21.95 50.81
N ASP A 813 -13.34 -20.65 50.86
CA ASP A 813 -14.39 -20.04 51.69
C ASP A 813 -15.79 -20.11 51.07
N GLY A 814 -15.98 -20.81 49.98
CA GLY A 814 -17.26 -20.92 49.28
C GLY A 814 -17.62 -19.70 48.43
N SER A 815 -16.78 -18.66 48.37
CA SER A 815 -16.96 -17.50 47.50
C SER A 815 -16.92 -17.87 46.00
N LEU A 816 -17.41 -16.98 45.13
CA LEU A 816 -17.34 -17.17 43.69
C LEU A 816 -15.91 -17.38 43.23
N ASN A 817 -14.94 -16.70 43.84
CA ASN A 817 -13.52 -16.89 43.56
C ASN A 817 -13.01 -18.28 43.97
N ALA A 818 -13.43 -18.77 45.12
CA ALA A 818 -13.12 -20.16 45.58
C ALA A 818 -13.73 -21.22 44.64
N LEU A 819 -14.97 -21.02 44.21
CA LEU A 819 -15.62 -21.88 43.22
C LEU A 819 -14.89 -21.86 41.88
N HIS A 820 -14.40 -20.71 41.46
CA HIS A 820 -13.58 -20.57 40.24
C HIS A 820 -12.27 -21.36 40.35
N TYR A 821 -11.53 -21.24 41.45
CA TYR A 821 -10.28 -21.96 41.66
C TYR A 821 -10.50 -23.48 41.70
N LYS A 822 -11.58 -23.94 42.38
CA LYS A 822 -11.98 -25.36 42.39
C LYS A 822 -12.32 -25.85 40.98
N ASN A 823 -12.99 -25.05 40.14
CA ASN A 823 -13.30 -25.40 38.76
C ASN A 823 -12.02 -25.53 37.93
N LEU A 824 -11.03 -24.63 38.14
CA LEU A 824 -9.75 -24.70 37.40
C LEU A 824 -8.96 -25.96 37.78
N LEU A 825 -8.90 -26.35 39.06
CA LEU A 825 -8.28 -27.59 39.51
C LEU A 825 -8.94 -28.83 38.86
N LEU A 826 -10.26 -28.82 38.73
CA LEU A 826 -10.98 -29.90 38.04
C LEU A 826 -10.64 -29.94 36.53
N ARG A 827 -10.49 -28.78 35.89
CA ARG A 827 -10.07 -28.70 34.48
C ARG A 827 -8.65 -29.24 34.30
N ILE A 828 -7.72 -28.86 35.17
CA ILE A 828 -6.33 -29.35 35.14
C ILE A 828 -6.31 -30.87 35.29
N LYS A 829 -7.07 -31.41 36.24
CA LYS A 829 -7.17 -32.87 36.42
C LYS A 829 -7.64 -33.57 35.14
N LYS A 830 -8.73 -33.12 34.54
CA LYS A 830 -9.25 -33.68 33.27
C LYS A 830 -8.25 -33.54 32.11
N MET A 831 -7.51 -32.44 32.06
CA MET A 831 -6.47 -32.23 31.05
C MET A 831 -5.33 -33.23 31.19
N ARG A 832 -4.86 -33.50 32.42
CA ARG A 832 -3.83 -34.51 32.70
C ARG A 832 -4.30 -35.93 32.34
N GLU A 833 -5.51 -36.32 32.78
CA GLU A 833 -6.12 -37.61 32.43
C GLU A 833 -6.16 -37.82 30.90
N LYS A 834 -6.52 -36.79 30.16
CA LYS A 834 -6.53 -36.82 28.70
C LYS A 834 -5.12 -36.94 28.11
N TYR A 835 -4.16 -36.20 28.64
CA TYR A 835 -2.77 -36.22 28.18
C TYR A 835 -2.10 -37.60 28.45
N GLU A 836 -2.33 -38.16 29.62
CA GLU A 836 -1.83 -39.50 29.99
C GLU A 836 -2.49 -40.62 29.15
N SER A 837 -3.79 -40.48 28.82
CA SER A 837 -4.48 -41.49 28.00
C SER A 837 -4.11 -41.41 26.52
N GLY A 838 -3.55 -40.32 26.08
CA GLY A 838 -3.04 -40.11 24.72
C GLY A 838 -1.58 -40.52 24.50
N LYS A 839 -0.85 -40.79 25.61
CA LYS A 839 0.48 -41.40 25.61
C LYS A 839 0.39 -42.91 25.50
#